data_b842fb6ea362b91cd2ee8e0f46bb661f
#
_entry.id   b842fb6ea362b91cd2ee8e0f46bb661f
#
_cell.length_a   1.000
_cell.length_b   1.000
_cell.length_c   1.000
_cell.angle_alpha   90.00
_cell.angle_beta   90.00
_cell.angle_gamma   90.00
#
_symmetry.space_group_name_H-M   'P 1'
#
loop_
_entity.id
_entity.type
_entity.pdbx_description
1 polymer ?
#
loop_
_entity_poly.entity_id
_entity_poly.type
_entity_poly.pdbx_seq_one_letter_code
_entity_poly.pdbx_strand_id
1 'polypeptide(L)'
;MERRRAPLPLESVVGAKPLWRDPRWWGDRLLWLEQRPAEKGRTTLLLGGGAAGGEPRELTPGPWNLRSRVHAYGGGAWCLEGDTAVFVHDGDRCLWRLDLAGAADPQAPPPLPVRLTPPAPEGEAGSFADGLIDRQRQRWIGVLERDGMDRLVAVPLAGGEPRTLWEPADFCGYAVLSPSGRHLAWVEWQRPAMPWERSQLWLARIGGDGALEGARPVAGSGAGEVGGAAVSVFQPLWAGADLVVANDRSGWWNLERLVGADAPAEREPRWEPLLPMEADFGQPQWIYGLRTIAWDGEALVASACREGRWQLGRVRPGDPEPWQPFPLPLDDLETPVAAGGRLAAIAAGPQHSSGLLELEIASGSWRHTPAGAGLPAGLAAEAVSVPEALWFAGHQGRPTHAWLYSPAGGADGRTPLLIRAHSGPTGMARTGLNPAIQFWSSRGWSVVDVNYGGSTGFGRAYRERLDGLWGVVDVADCAAAARAVVASGRADGERVAMEGGSAAGFTVLALLCFETVLGAGACRYPVTDLTGLTGEGHRFEERYFDTLIGPWPEARATYLERSPLQHAARITAPVILFHGSEDPVVPAAQSERLAQALGERGVPVELHLFPGEGHGFRDGAVQRRVLEATELFFRRRFGL
;
A
#
# COMPACT_ATOMS: atom_id res chain seq x y z
N MET A 1 13.83 40.04 12.53
CA MET A 1 14.58 38.79 12.84
C MET A 1 13.57 37.75 13.31
N GLU A 2 12.99 37.00 12.39
CA GLU A 2 12.16 35.83 12.77
C GLU A 2 13.07 34.84 13.50
N ARG A 3 12.66 34.43 14.69
CA ARG A 3 13.36 33.37 15.45
C ARG A 3 13.34 32.11 14.59
N ARG A 4 14.50 31.66 14.11
CA ARG A 4 14.61 30.32 13.52
C ARG A 4 13.99 29.35 14.51
N ARG A 5 12.88 28.72 14.14
CA ARG A 5 12.25 27.68 14.95
C ARG A 5 13.23 26.52 15.12
N ALA A 6 13.22 25.90 16.28
CA ALA A 6 14.05 24.72 16.53
C ALA A 6 13.61 23.59 15.57
N PRO A 7 14.56 22.82 15.00
CA PRO A 7 14.22 21.67 14.14
C PRO A 7 13.49 20.60 14.96
N LEU A 8 12.63 19.83 14.29
CA LEU A 8 11.88 18.75 14.92
C LEU A 8 12.82 17.73 15.58
N PRO A 9 12.58 17.35 16.84
CA PRO A 9 13.34 16.30 17.50
C PRO A 9 13.17 14.97 16.78
N LEU A 10 14.23 14.18 16.70
CA LEU A 10 14.22 12.88 16.02
C LEU A 10 13.19 11.92 16.64
N GLU A 11 13.08 11.91 17.97
CA GLU A 11 12.12 11.11 18.73
C GLU A 11 10.65 11.45 18.46
N SER A 12 10.35 12.64 17.93
CA SER A 12 8.98 13.01 17.56
C SER A 12 8.58 12.53 16.15
N VAL A 13 9.55 12.04 15.38
CA VAL A 13 9.40 11.67 13.96
C VAL A 13 9.36 10.16 13.76
N VAL A 14 10.18 9.40 14.48
CA VAL A 14 10.35 7.95 14.26
C VAL A 14 10.18 7.14 15.53
N GLY A 15 9.67 5.92 15.36
CA GLY A 15 9.71 4.86 16.38
C GLY A 15 8.64 4.87 17.46
N ALA A 16 7.75 5.86 17.50
CA ALA A 16 6.78 5.99 18.58
C ALA A 16 5.30 5.92 18.17
N LYS A 17 5.00 6.08 16.88
CA LYS A 17 3.58 6.17 16.45
C LYS A 17 3.06 4.81 16.02
N PRO A 18 1.93 4.36 16.59
CA PRO A 18 1.22 3.19 16.10
C PRO A 18 0.68 3.47 14.68
N LEU A 19 0.55 2.41 13.88
CA LEU A 19 -0.09 2.46 12.58
C LEU A 19 -1.45 1.77 12.67
N TRP A 20 -2.51 2.52 12.40
CA TRP A 20 -3.87 1.97 12.36
C TRP A 20 -4.24 1.55 10.95
N ARG A 21 -4.94 0.42 10.84
CA ARG A 21 -5.29 -0.20 9.55
C ARG A 21 -6.62 -0.95 9.63
N ASP A 22 -7.23 -1.15 8.48
CA ASP A 22 -8.35 -2.08 8.23
C ASP A 22 -9.49 -1.96 9.26
N PRO A 23 -10.16 -0.79 9.36
CA PRO A 23 -11.29 -0.61 10.26
C PRO A 23 -12.49 -1.48 9.84
N ARG A 24 -13.33 -1.87 10.83
CA ARG A 24 -14.59 -2.59 10.64
C ARG A 24 -15.63 -2.08 11.63
N TRP A 25 -16.87 -1.96 11.19
CA TRP A 25 -17.99 -1.70 12.09
C TRP A 25 -18.42 -2.99 12.79
N TRP A 26 -18.59 -2.91 14.11
CA TRP A 26 -19.21 -3.91 14.97
C TRP A 26 -20.36 -3.25 15.75
N GLY A 27 -21.57 -3.41 15.26
CA GLY A 27 -22.71 -2.64 15.75
C GLY A 27 -22.47 -1.14 15.60
N ASP A 28 -22.45 -0.42 16.72
CA ASP A 28 -22.17 1.03 16.79
C ASP A 28 -20.71 1.38 17.09
N ARG A 29 -19.83 0.39 17.17
CA ARG A 29 -18.41 0.53 17.51
C ARG A 29 -17.51 0.21 16.33
N LEU A 30 -16.28 0.72 16.39
CA LEU A 30 -15.23 0.39 15.43
C LEU A 30 -14.23 -0.57 16.06
N LEU A 31 -13.80 -1.51 15.24
CA LEU A 31 -12.64 -2.35 15.43
C LEU A 31 -11.59 -2.00 14.38
N TRP A 32 -10.30 -2.04 14.72
CA TRP A 32 -9.22 -1.85 13.76
C TRP A 32 -7.94 -2.53 14.21
N LEU A 33 -7.03 -2.73 13.28
CA LEU A 33 -5.69 -3.23 13.58
C LEU A 33 -4.76 -2.08 13.96
N GLU A 34 -3.96 -2.28 15.00
CA GLU A 34 -2.87 -1.40 15.41
C GLU A 34 -1.53 -2.12 15.32
N GLN A 35 -0.64 -1.64 14.47
CA GLN A 35 0.75 -2.09 14.45
C GLN A 35 1.58 -1.20 15.38
N ARG A 36 2.35 -1.82 16.29
CA ARG A 36 3.13 -1.16 17.35
C ARG A 36 4.63 -1.25 17.08
N PRO A 37 5.27 -0.19 16.58
CA PRO A 37 6.73 -0.19 16.35
C PRO A 37 7.54 -0.42 17.63
N ALA A 38 7.07 0.07 18.78
CA ALA A 38 7.69 -0.16 20.09
C ALA A 38 7.68 -1.64 20.54
N GLU A 39 6.82 -2.47 19.93
CA GLU A 39 6.72 -3.91 20.18
C GLU A 39 7.24 -4.71 18.96
N LYS A 40 8.27 -4.21 18.29
CA LYS A 40 8.90 -4.81 17.08
C LYS A 40 7.89 -5.05 15.94
N GLY A 41 6.91 -4.16 15.82
CA GLY A 41 5.89 -4.22 14.78
C GLY A 41 4.77 -5.25 15.02
N ARG A 42 4.56 -5.71 16.26
CA ARG A 42 3.40 -6.54 16.63
C ARG A 42 2.11 -5.83 16.25
N THR A 43 1.17 -6.58 15.69
CA THR A 43 -0.15 -6.07 15.30
C THR A 43 -1.22 -6.66 16.21
N THR A 44 -2.10 -5.82 16.74
CA THR A 44 -3.19 -6.20 17.65
C THR A 44 -4.53 -5.65 17.18
N LEU A 45 -5.64 -6.27 17.64
CA LEU A 45 -7.00 -5.80 17.38
C LEU A 45 -7.45 -4.87 18.52
N LEU A 46 -7.89 -3.69 18.15
CA LEU A 46 -8.44 -2.70 19.06
C LEU A 46 -9.95 -2.54 18.86
N LEU A 47 -10.65 -2.25 19.96
CA LEU A 47 -12.07 -1.87 20.01
C LEU A 47 -12.17 -0.41 20.47
N GLY A 48 -12.85 0.43 19.69
CA GLY A 48 -13.12 1.82 20.03
C GLY A 48 -14.06 1.98 21.22
N GLY A 49 -13.91 3.09 21.94
CA GLY A 49 -14.68 3.40 23.15
C GLY A 49 -16.17 3.73 22.92
N GLY A 50 -16.69 3.62 21.70
CA GLY A 50 -18.07 3.93 21.33
C GLY A 50 -18.37 5.44 21.28
N ALA A 51 -19.65 5.80 21.19
CA ALA A 51 -20.12 7.19 21.04
C ALA A 51 -19.72 8.12 22.21
N ALA A 52 -19.51 7.56 23.40
CA ALA A 52 -19.11 8.33 24.60
C ALA A 52 -17.62 8.74 24.59
N GLY A 53 -16.84 8.27 23.63
CA GLY A 53 -15.37 8.40 23.63
C GLY A 53 -14.75 7.47 24.69
N GLY A 54 -13.44 7.39 24.73
CA GLY A 54 -12.66 6.57 25.65
C GLY A 54 -11.42 6.01 24.96
N GLU A 55 -10.46 5.54 25.77
CA GLU A 55 -9.30 4.88 25.22
C GLU A 55 -9.69 3.57 24.53
N PRO A 56 -9.08 3.26 23.38
CA PRO A 56 -9.32 1.99 22.70
C PRO A 56 -8.90 0.80 23.57
N ARG A 57 -9.72 -0.24 23.54
CA ARG A 57 -9.45 -1.47 24.28
C ARG A 57 -8.72 -2.49 23.39
N GLU A 58 -7.64 -3.04 23.88
CA GLU A 58 -6.94 -4.13 23.23
C GLU A 58 -7.68 -5.46 23.43
N LEU A 59 -8.04 -6.13 22.33
CA LEU A 59 -8.74 -7.42 22.35
C LEU A 59 -7.79 -8.62 22.18
N THR A 60 -6.63 -8.40 21.61
CA THR A 60 -5.63 -9.46 21.36
C THR A 60 -4.26 -9.05 21.95
N PRO A 61 -4.16 -8.95 23.31
CA PRO A 61 -2.88 -8.64 23.95
C PRO A 61 -1.83 -9.72 23.64
N GLY A 62 -0.56 -9.40 23.87
CA GLY A 62 0.50 -10.38 23.65
C GLY A 62 0.23 -11.74 24.34
N PRO A 63 0.57 -12.85 23.70
CA PRO A 63 1.53 -12.98 22.58
C PRO A 63 0.90 -12.87 21.18
N TRP A 64 -0.37 -12.51 21.04
CA TRP A 64 -1.03 -12.45 19.74
C TRP A 64 -0.41 -11.40 18.81
N ASN A 65 -0.19 -11.78 17.54
CA ASN A 65 0.28 -10.93 16.46
C ASN A 65 -0.56 -11.22 15.20
N LEU A 66 -1.46 -10.29 14.85
CA LEU A 66 -2.41 -10.44 13.74
C LEU A 66 -1.73 -10.06 12.43
N ARG A 67 -1.17 -11.04 11.74
CA ARG A 67 -0.43 -10.82 10.50
C ARG A 67 -0.52 -12.03 9.59
N SER A 68 -0.72 -11.80 8.30
CA SER A 68 -0.50 -12.76 7.23
C SER A 68 0.89 -12.59 6.62
N ARG A 69 1.44 -13.65 6.06
CA ARG A 69 2.69 -13.63 5.27
C ARG A 69 2.46 -14.02 3.81
N VAL A 70 1.21 -14.04 3.39
CA VAL A 70 0.83 -14.33 2.01
C VAL A 70 1.60 -13.42 1.06
N HIS A 71 2.11 -13.97 -0.04
CA HIS A 71 2.87 -13.23 -1.05
C HIS A 71 4.03 -12.38 -0.48
N ALA A 72 4.60 -12.77 0.67
CA ALA A 72 5.61 -12.06 1.47
C ALA A 72 5.16 -10.69 2.03
N TYR A 73 4.26 -9.98 1.38
CA TYR A 73 3.77 -8.66 1.79
C TYR A 73 2.62 -8.72 2.80
N GLY A 74 1.79 -9.75 2.72
CA GLY A 74 0.67 -9.98 3.63
C GLY A 74 -0.58 -9.17 3.30
N GLY A 75 -1.25 -8.64 4.34
CA GLY A 75 -2.57 -8.00 4.23
C GLY A 75 -3.71 -9.00 4.43
N GLY A 76 -4.94 -8.50 4.56
CA GLY A 76 -6.13 -9.34 4.74
C GLY A 76 -6.06 -10.29 5.92
N ALA A 77 -5.39 -9.90 7.02
CA ALA A 77 -5.08 -10.77 8.14
C ALA A 77 -6.28 -11.07 9.04
N TRP A 78 -7.40 -10.40 8.86
CA TRP A 78 -8.60 -10.61 9.66
C TRP A 78 -9.89 -10.28 8.92
N CYS A 79 -10.98 -10.83 9.42
CA CYS A 79 -12.33 -10.50 8.95
C CYS A 79 -13.31 -10.53 10.11
N LEU A 80 -14.48 -9.93 9.92
CA LEU A 80 -15.53 -9.79 10.89
C LEU A 80 -16.90 -10.03 10.25
N GLU A 81 -17.74 -10.79 10.94
CA GLU A 81 -19.16 -10.95 10.59
C GLU A 81 -19.97 -11.16 11.87
N GLY A 82 -20.88 -10.19 12.19
CA GLY A 82 -21.59 -10.13 13.46
C GLY A 82 -20.63 -10.11 14.65
N ASP A 83 -20.78 -11.02 15.60
CA ASP A 83 -19.94 -11.12 16.80
C ASP A 83 -18.73 -12.05 16.63
N THR A 84 -18.45 -12.50 15.41
CA THR A 84 -17.35 -13.40 15.14
C THR A 84 -16.26 -12.71 14.32
N ALA A 85 -15.06 -12.62 14.88
CA ALA A 85 -13.86 -12.26 14.14
C ALA A 85 -13.01 -13.51 13.88
N VAL A 86 -12.36 -13.58 12.71
CA VAL A 86 -11.36 -14.59 12.41
C VAL A 86 -10.08 -13.88 11.97
N PHE A 87 -8.95 -14.32 12.49
CA PHE A 87 -7.66 -13.71 12.18
C PHE A 87 -6.54 -14.75 11.97
N VAL A 88 -5.48 -14.34 11.31
CA VAL A 88 -4.24 -15.10 11.15
C VAL A 88 -3.27 -14.70 12.25
N HIS A 89 -2.76 -15.67 13.01
CA HIS A 89 -1.70 -15.43 13.99
C HIS A 89 -0.33 -15.68 13.36
N ASP A 90 0.55 -14.68 13.38
CA ASP A 90 1.89 -14.74 12.77
C ASP A 90 2.79 -15.82 13.38
N GLY A 91 2.59 -16.14 14.68
CA GLY A 91 3.43 -17.07 15.43
C GLY A 91 3.32 -18.52 14.96
N ASP A 92 2.11 -18.98 14.60
CA ASP A 92 1.85 -20.36 14.15
C ASP A 92 1.24 -20.43 12.74
N ARG A 93 0.99 -19.27 12.11
CA ARG A 93 0.34 -19.10 10.80
C ARG A 93 -1.05 -19.71 10.68
N CYS A 94 -1.68 -20.06 11.80
CA CYS A 94 -3.02 -20.63 11.86
C CYS A 94 -4.11 -19.55 11.83
N LEU A 95 -5.31 -19.98 11.44
CA LEU A 95 -6.53 -19.20 11.63
C LEU A 95 -7.03 -19.39 13.06
N TRP A 96 -7.44 -18.30 13.66
CA TRP A 96 -8.00 -18.21 15.00
C TRP A 96 -9.32 -17.45 14.99
N ARG A 97 -10.30 -17.93 15.72
CA ARG A 97 -11.62 -17.29 15.92
C ARG A 97 -11.65 -16.56 17.25
N LEU A 98 -12.21 -15.37 17.24
CA LEU A 98 -12.46 -14.55 18.40
C LEU A 98 -13.97 -14.28 18.48
N ASP A 99 -14.60 -14.65 19.60
CA ASP A 99 -15.99 -14.32 19.88
C ASP A 99 -16.03 -12.97 20.61
N LEU A 100 -16.70 -12.00 20.01
CA LEU A 100 -16.81 -10.64 20.54
C LEU A 100 -17.98 -10.44 21.50
N ALA A 101 -18.82 -11.46 21.72
CA ALA A 101 -19.91 -11.36 22.67
C ALA A 101 -19.36 -10.97 24.07
N GLY A 102 -19.87 -9.86 24.62
CA GLY A 102 -19.36 -9.31 25.88
C GLY A 102 -18.10 -8.47 25.80
N ALA A 103 -17.41 -8.39 24.63
CA ALA A 103 -16.20 -7.58 24.47
C ALA A 103 -16.46 -6.07 24.67
N ALA A 104 -17.71 -5.63 24.58
CA ALA A 104 -18.10 -4.24 24.83
C ALA A 104 -18.09 -3.85 26.32
N ASP A 105 -18.16 -4.81 27.25
CA ASP A 105 -18.04 -4.57 28.69
C ASP A 105 -16.57 -4.31 29.05
N PRO A 106 -16.19 -3.10 29.50
CA PRO A 106 -14.81 -2.78 29.83
C PRO A 106 -14.28 -3.56 31.04
N GLN A 107 -15.16 -4.14 31.87
CA GLN A 107 -14.79 -4.95 33.03
C GLN A 107 -14.56 -6.44 32.68
N ALA A 108 -15.08 -6.91 31.54
CA ALA A 108 -14.87 -8.28 31.12
C ALA A 108 -13.38 -8.47 30.67
N PRO A 109 -12.77 -9.65 30.88
CA PRO A 109 -11.45 -9.91 30.31
C PRO A 109 -11.50 -9.88 28.77
N PRO A 110 -10.36 -9.64 28.07
CA PRO A 110 -10.31 -9.82 26.63
C PRO A 110 -10.77 -11.22 26.23
N PRO A 111 -11.53 -11.35 25.11
CA PRO A 111 -12.00 -12.66 24.66
C PRO A 111 -10.79 -13.55 24.29
N LEU A 112 -10.92 -14.86 24.58
CA LEU A 112 -9.86 -15.82 24.30
C LEU A 112 -10.01 -16.38 22.88
N PRO A 113 -8.97 -16.27 22.02
CA PRO A 113 -9.01 -16.86 20.70
C PRO A 113 -9.08 -18.39 20.72
N VAL A 114 -9.84 -18.96 19.79
CA VAL A 114 -9.97 -20.41 19.57
C VAL A 114 -9.36 -20.75 18.22
N ARG A 115 -8.42 -21.68 18.18
CA ARG A 115 -7.77 -22.11 16.95
C ARG A 115 -8.73 -22.84 16.02
N LEU A 116 -8.75 -22.46 14.74
CA LEU A 116 -9.58 -23.06 13.72
C LEU A 116 -8.84 -24.11 12.87
N THR A 117 -7.57 -23.84 12.55
CA THR A 117 -6.79 -24.77 11.71
C THR A 117 -5.76 -25.52 12.54
N PRO A 118 -5.46 -26.79 12.22
CA PRO A 118 -4.35 -27.48 12.86
C PRO A 118 -3.03 -26.80 12.53
N PRO A 119 -2.01 -26.90 13.41
CA PRO A 119 -0.67 -26.43 13.09
C PRO A 119 -0.10 -27.29 11.94
N ALA A 120 0.51 -26.63 10.96
CA ALA A 120 1.22 -27.36 9.91
C ALA A 120 2.53 -27.95 10.46
N PRO A 121 3.03 -29.08 9.87
CA PRO A 121 4.38 -29.54 10.12
C PRO A 121 5.43 -28.45 9.86
N GLU A 122 6.58 -28.56 10.49
CA GLU A 122 7.68 -27.60 10.31
C GLU A 122 8.10 -27.55 8.83
N GLY A 123 8.17 -26.34 8.26
CA GLY A 123 8.48 -26.12 6.84
C GLY A 123 7.29 -26.21 5.88
N GLU A 124 6.14 -26.75 6.30
CA GLU A 124 4.95 -26.91 5.44
C GLU A 124 3.83 -25.88 5.72
N ALA A 125 4.12 -24.89 6.57
CA ALA A 125 3.13 -23.89 6.96
C ALA A 125 2.75 -23.00 5.76
N GLY A 126 1.48 -23.06 5.35
CA GLY A 126 0.90 -22.11 4.40
C GLY A 126 0.64 -20.73 5.01
N SER A 127 0.20 -19.80 4.17
CA SER A 127 -0.19 -18.46 4.59
C SER A 127 -1.66 -18.22 4.26
N PHE A 128 -2.50 -18.00 5.29
CA PHE A 128 -3.90 -17.62 5.11
C PHE A 128 -4.03 -16.11 4.96
N ALA A 129 -5.01 -15.67 4.16
CA ALA A 129 -5.33 -14.25 4.00
C ALA A 129 -6.74 -14.03 3.44
N ASP A 130 -7.16 -12.76 3.45
CA ASP A 130 -8.27 -12.22 2.68
C ASP A 130 -9.58 -12.96 2.87
N GLY A 131 -9.93 -13.17 4.15
CA GLY A 131 -11.06 -14.00 4.51
C GLY A 131 -12.39 -13.25 4.66
N LEU A 132 -13.46 -14.03 4.49
CA LEU A 132 -14.83 -13.68 4.85
C LEU A 132 -15.47 -14.81 5.66
N ILE A 133 -16.58 -14.54 6.33
CA ILE A 133 -17.34 -15.52 7.10
C ILE A 133 -18.69 -15.80 6.42
N ASP A 134 -18.89 -17.04 5.98
CA ASP A 134 -20.17 -17.58 5.51
C ASP A 134 -20.96 -18.12 6.71
N ARG A 135 -21.82 -17.25 7.29
CA ARG A 135 -22.64 -17.63 8.46
C ARG A 135 -23.65 -18.73 8.17
N GLN A 136 -24.18 -18.76 6.93
CA GLN A 136 -25.18 -19.78 6.57
C GLN A 136 -24.60 -21.19 6.64
N ARG A 137 -23.29 -21.31 6.27
CA ARG A 137 -22.60 -22.60 6.25
C ARG A 137 -21.59 -22.76 7.37
N GLN A 138 -21.57 -21.81 8.33
CA GLN A 138 -20.68 -21.80 9.51
C GLN A 138 -19.22 -22.06 9.14
N ARG A 139 -18.69 -21.32 8.18
CA ARG A 139 -17.33 -21.46 7.69
C ARG A 139 -16.65 -20.12 7.40
N TRP A 140 -15.36 -20.09 7.49
CA TRP A 140 -14.50 -19.05 6.93
C TRP A 140 -14.16 -19.43 5.48
N ILE A 141 -14.11 -18.46 4.57
CA ILE A 141 -13.64 -18.63 3.18
C ILE A 141 -12.55 -17.58 2.94
N GLY A 142 -11.43 -17.98 2.32
CA GLY A 142 -10.36 -17.06 1.97
C GLY A 142 -9.20 -17.78 1.26
N VAL A 143 -8.10 -17.07 1.09
CA VAL A 143 -6.92 -17.55 0.39
C VAL A 143 -6.04 -18.39 1.32
N LEU A 144 -5.54 -19.50 0.81
CA LEU A 144 -4.43 -20.27 1.35
C LEU A 144 -3.33 -20.36 0.29
N GLU A 145 -2.21 -19.70 0.55
CA GLU A 145 -0.97 -19.90 -0.20
C GLU A 145 -0.19 -21.03 0.44
N ARG A 146 0.04 -22.12 -0.31
CA ARG A 146 0.84 -23.27 0.10
C ARG A 146 1.46 -23.94 -1.13
N ASP A 147 2.67 -24.45 -1.00
CA ASP A 147 3.40 -25.15 -2.06
C ASP A 147 3.52 -24.32 -3.37
N GLY A 148 3.71 -23.02 -3.25
CA GLY A 148 3.82 -22.13 -4.41
C GLY A 148 2.51 -21.93 -5.19
N MET A 149 1.35 -22.20 -4.58
CA MET A 149 0.02 -22.07 -5.19
C MET A 149 -0.94 -21.36 -4.25
N ASP A 150 -1.79 -20.50 -4.81
CA ASP A 150 -2.97 -20.02 -4.10
C ASP A 150 -4.13 -21.01 -4.27
N ARG A 151 -4.96 -21.09 -3.24
CA ARG A 151 -6.25 -21.79 -3.28
C ARG A 151 -7.28 -20.96 -2.55
N LEU A 152 -8.49 -20.91 -3.09
CA LEU A 152 -9.63 -20.44 -2.32
C LEU A 152 -10.13 -21.61 -1.48
N VAL A 153 -10.09 -21.48 -0.17
CA VAL A 153 -10.42 -22.57 0.76
C VAL A 153 -11.55 -22.20 1.71
N ALA A 154 -12.24 -23.22 2.22
CA ALA A 154 -13.19 -23.08 3.32
C ALA A 154 -12.66 -23.79 4.57
N VAL A 155 -12.81 -23.17 5.74
CA VAL A 155 -12.47 -23.74 7.05
C VAL A 155 -13.70 -23.63 7.96
N PRO A 156 -14.18 -24.76 8.58
CA PRO A 156 -15.31 -24.69 9.50
C PRO A 156 -15.05 -23.76 10.68
N LEU A 157 -16.03 -22.98 11.11
CA LEU A 157 -15.90 -22.12 12.32
C LEU A 157 -15.79 -22.96 13.62
N ALA A 158 -16.14 -24.24 13.57
CA ALA A 158 -15.88 -25.20 14.64
C ALA A 158 -14.44 -25.72 14.67
N GLY A 159 -13.66 -25.41 13.65
CA GLY A 159 -12.30 -25.91 13.45
C GLY A 159 -12.23 -27.14 12.55
N GLY A 160 -11.09 -27.35 11.90
CA GLY A 160 -10.83 -28.48 10.99
C GLY A 160 -9.83 -28.16 9.89
N GLU A 161 -9.62 -29.12 9.01
CA GLU A 161 -8.75 -28.98 7.84
C GLU A 161 -9.37 -28.02 6.80
N PRO A 162 -8.54 -27.20 6.13
CA PRO A 162 -8.97 -26.40 5.00
C PRO A 162 -9.46 -27.30 3.84
N ARG A 163 -10.68 -27.02 3.35
CA ARG A 163 -11.22 -27.67 2.15
C ARG A 163 -11.08 -26.71 0.96
N THR A 164 -10.43 -27.15 -0.10
CA THR A 164 -10.34 -26.38 -1.34
C THR A 164 -11.72 -26.21 -1.98
N LEU A 165 -12.09 -24.97 -2.27
CA LEU A 165 -13.27 -24.58 -3.03
C LEU A 165 -12.93 -24.32 -4.49
N TRP A 166 -11.76 -23.72 -4.75
CA TRP A 166 -11.30 -23.34 -6.07
C TRP A 166 -9.77 -23.33 -6.15
N GLU A 167 -9.24 -23.78 -7.29
CA GLU A 167 -7.82 -23.71 -7.63
C GLU A 167 -7.65 -22.76 -8.83
N PRO A 168 -7.13 -21.54 -8.63
CA PRO A 168 -6.83 -20.61 -9.72
C PRO A 168 -5.62 -21.10 -10.54
N ALA A 169 -5.40 -20.50 -11.70
CA ALA A 169 -4.21 -20.82 -12.49
C ALA A 169 -2.91 -20.38 -11.77
N ASP A 170 -2.94 -19.23 -11.06
CA ASP A 170 -1.83 -18.74 -10.24
C ASP A 170 -2.33 -18.13 -8.93
N PHE A 171 -3.03 -17.00 -8.98
CA PHE A 171 -3.40 -16.19 -7.84
C PHE A 171 -4.89 -15.91 -7.78
N CYS A 172 -5.45 -15.81 -6.59
CA CYS A 172 -6.81 -15.36 -6.37
C CYS A 172 -6.95 -14.54 -5.09
N GLY A 173 -8.03 -13.78 -4.97
CA GLY A 173 -8.35 -13.05 -3.75
C GLY A 173 -9.57 -12.15 -3.91
N TYR A 174 -9.78 -11.28 -2.93
CA TYR A 174 -10.90 -10.34 -2.88
C TYR A 174 -12.26 -11.05 -3.00
N ALA A 175 -12.40 -12.21 -2.37
CA ALA A 175 -13.63 -12.97 -2.36
C ALA A 175 -14.74 -12.24 -1.60
N VAL A 176 -15.95 -12.18 -2.20
CA VAL A 176 -17.14 -11.58 -1.58
C VAL A 176 -18.35 -12.48 -1.77
N LEU A 177 -19.06 -12.71 -0.66
CA LEU A 177 -20.29 -13.50 -0.63
C LEU A 177 -21.49 -12.61 -0.89
N SER A 178 -22.40 -13.03 -1.77
CA SER A 178 -23.63 -12.28 -2.01
C SER A 178 -24.53 -12.23 -0.77
N PRO A 179 -25.40 -11.20 -0.62
CA PRO A 179 -26.30 -11.08 0.51
C PRO A 179 -27.23 -12.29 0.68
N SER A 180 -27.62 -12.96 -0.41
CA SER A 180 -28.41 -14.20 -0.37
C SER A 180 -27.61 -15.42 0.08
N GLY A 181 -26.25 -15.34 0.11
CA GLY A 181 -25.36 -16.45 0.36
C GLY A 181 -25.30 -17.47 -0.78
N ARG A 182 -25.87 -17.17 -1.96
CA ARG A 182 -25.95 -18.10 -3.09
C ARG A 182 -24.82 -17.96 -4.08
N HIS A 183 -24.14 -16.81 -4.12
CA HIS A 183 -23.08 -16.53 -5.07
C HIS A 183 -21.81 -16.09 -4.34
N LEU A 184 -20.67 -16.48 -4.90
CA LEU A 184 -19.36 -16.00 -4.52
C LEU A 184 -18.70 -15.36 -5.74
N ALA A 185 -18.17 -14.15 -5.57
CA ALA A 185 -17.34 -13.51 -6.56
C ALA A 185 -15.91 -13.33 -6.01
N TRP A 186 -14.90 -13.45 -6.88
CA TRP A 186 -13.49 -13.27 -6.52
C TRP A 186 -12.70 -12.77 -7.71
N VAL A 187 -11.49 -12.26 -7.48
CA VAL A 187 -10.56 -11.80 -8.53
C VAL A 187 -9.46 -12.84 -8.70
N GLU A 188 -9.08 -13.10 -9.96
CA GLU A 188 -7.92 -13.89 -10.33
C GLU A 188 -6.96 -13.10 -11.21
N TRP A 189 -5.69 -13.38 -11.09
CA TRP A 189 -4.66 -12.91 -12.01
C TRP A 189 -3.60 -13.98 -12.20
N GLN A 190 -2.87 -13.88 -13.29
CA GLN A 190 -1.93 -14.90 -13.74
C GLN A 190 -0.64 -14.26 -14.24
N ARG A 191 0.48 -14.87 -13.87
CA ARG A 191 1.79 -14.49 -14.38
C ARG A 191 1.85 -14.48 -15.91
N PRO A 192 2.60 -13.57 -16.57
CA PRO A 192 3.51 -12.61 -15.94
C PRO A 192 2.82 -11.35 -15.38
N ALA A 193 1.52 -11.15 -15.62
CA ALA A 193 0.83 -9.93 -15.25
C ALA A 193 0.61 -9.80 -13.74
N MET A 194 0.80 -8.58 -13.23
CA MET A 194 0.38 -8.19 -11.90
C MET A 194 -1.13 -7.89 -11.88
N PRO A 195 -1.81 -7.95 -10.69
CA PRO A 195 -3.26 -7.75 -10.64
C PRO A 195 -3.72 -6.37 -11.12
N TRP A 196 -2.87 -5.35 -11.03
CA TRP A 196 -3.14 -4.01 -11.56
C TRP A 196 -2.86 -3.84 -13.06
N GLU A 197 -2.25 -4.84 -13.71
CA GLU A 197 -2.01 -4.86 -15.15
C GLU A 197 -3.14 -5.60 -15.85
N ARG A 198 -3.44 -6.81 -15.36
CA ARG A 198 -4.46 -7.69 -15.94
C ARG A 198 -5.01 -8.63 -14.87
N SER A 199 -6.34 -8.66 -14.73
CA SER A 199 -7.04 -9.55 -13.82
C SER A 199 -8.46 -9.85 -14.31
N GLN A 200 -9.07 -10.88 -13.76
CA GLN A 200 -10.44 -11.31 -14.06
C GLN A 200 -11.29 -11.36 -12.81
N LEU A 201 -12.53 -10.89 -12.92
CA LEU A 201 -13.57 -11.13 -11.93
C LEU A 201 -14.28 -12.44 -12.27
N TRP A 202 -14.29 -13.35 -11.31
CA TRP A 202 -15.00 -14.61 -11.38
C TRP A 202 -16.28 -14.57 -10.55
N LEU A 203 -17.28 -15.34 -10.99
CA LEU A 203 -18.57 -15.49 -10.30
C LEU A 203 -18.97 -16.97 -10.36
N ALA A 204 -19.37 -17.52 -9.21
CA ALA A 204 -19.90 -18.87 -9.09
C ALA A 204 -21.14 -18.92 -8.21
N ARG A 205 -22.00 -19.90 -8.42
CA ARG A 205 -23.06 -20.29 -7.50
C ARG A 205 -22.47 -21.18 -6.39
N ILE A 206 -23.01 -21.09 -5.19
CA ILE A 206 -22.70 -22.02 -4.11
C ILE A 206 -23.79 -23.09 -4.06
N GLY A 207 -23.41 -24.34 -4.28
CA GLY A 207 -24.31 -25.49 -4.24
C GLY A 207 -24.79 -25.82 -2.81
N GLY A 208 -25.71 -26.78 -2.72
CA GLY A 208 -26.27 -27.23 -1.44
C GLY A 208 -25.25 -27.88 -0.50
N ASP A 209 -24.20 -28.47 -1.03
CA ASP A 209 -23.06 -29.04 -0.32
C ASP A 209 -21.97 -28.01 0.02
N GLY A 210 -22.17 -26.76 -0.40
CA GLY A 210 -21.24 -25.65 -0.22
C GLY A 210 -20.08 -25.58 -1.20
N ALA A 211 -20.06 -26.41 -2.26
CA ALA A 211 -19.10 -26.34 -3.35
C ALA A 211 -19.46 -25.20 -4.33
N LEU A 212 -18.46 -24.74 -5.10
CA LEU A 212 -18.67 -23.77 -6.18
C LEU A 212 -19.13 -24.46 -7.44
N GLU A 213 -20.19 -23.95 -8.06
CA GLU A 213 -20.79 -24.49 -9.27
C GLU A 213 -20.85 -23.42 -10.36
N GLY A 214 -20.54 -23.79 -11.60
CA GLY A 214 -20.66 -22.89 -12.76
C GLY A 214 -19.75 -21.67 -12.68
N ALA A 215 -18.58 -21.81 -12.07
CA ALA A 215 -17.59 -20.74 -11.97
C ALA A 215 -17.18 -20.25 -13.38
N ARG A 216 -17.24 -18.95 -13.60
CA ARG A 216 -16.88 -18.33 -14.88
C ARG A 216 -16.38 -16.91 -14.70
N PRO A 217 -15.49 -16.42 -15.59
CA PRO A 217 -15.14 -15.01 -15.61
C PRO A 217 -16.33 -14.18 -16.09
N VAL A 218 -16.53 -13.01 -15.47
CA VAL A 218 -17.63 -12.08 -15.81
C VAL A 218 -17.15 -10.68 -16.15
N ALA A 219 -15.89 -10.32 -15.82
CA ALA A 219 -15.26 -9.06 -16.21
C ALA A 219 -13.74 -9.20 -16.21
N GLY A 220 -13.03 -8.19 -16.73
CA GLY A 220 -11.57 -8.19 -16.83
C GLY A 220 -11.07 -8.89 -18.08
N SER A 221 -9.77 -9.17 -18.14
CA SER A 221 -9.13 -9.88 -19.25
C SER A 221 -8.18 -10.97 -18.76
N GLY A 222 -8.25 -12.16 -19.38
CA GLY A 222 -7.39 -13.30 -19.07
C GLY A 222 -6.02 -13.20 -19.76
N ALA A 223 -5.03 -13.96 -19.25
CA ALA A 223 -3.67 -13.99 -19.79
C ALA A 223 -3.57 -14.50 -21.24
N GLY A 224 -4.57 -15.26 -21.71
CA GLY A 224 -4.60 -15.84 -23.05
C GLY A 224 -5.39 -15.06 -24.10
N GLU A 225 -5.97 -13.91 -23.76
CA GLU A 225 -6.73 -13.10 -24.72
C GLU A 225 -5.77 -12.35 -25.65
N VAL A 226 -5.57 -12.91 -26.85
CA VAL A 226 -4.73 -12.32 -27.89
C VAL A 226 -5.53 -11.22 -28.62
N GLY A 227 -5.02 -9.98 -28.57
CA GLY A 227 -5.57 -8.83 -29.33
C GLY A 227 -6.59 -7.97 -28.59
N GLY A 228 -6.97 -8.28 -27.34
CA GLY A 228 -7.75 -7.40 -26.47
C GLY A 228 -6.86 -6.48 -25.62
N ALA A 229 -7.35 -5.27 -25.31
CA ALA A 229 -6.68 -4.42 -24.33
C ALA A 229 -6.63 -5.13 -22.97
N ALA A 230 -5.47 -5.05 -22.27
CA ALA A 230 -5.38 -5.55 -20.91
C ALA A 230 -6.31 -4.77 -19.98
N VAL A 231 -7.04 -5.45 -19.11
CA VAL A 231 -7.98 -4.84 -18.16
C VAL A 231 -7.70 -5.36 -16.76
N SER A 232 -7.54 -4.48 -15.81
CA SER A 232 -7.45 -4.78 -14.39
C SER A 232 -8.80 -4.56 -13.73
N VAL A 233 -9.24 -5.54 -12.94
CA VAL A 233 -10.47 -5.49 -12.12
C VAL A 233 -10.08 -5.49 -10.66
N PHE A 234 -10.66 -4.60 -9.88
CA PHE A 234 -10.34 -4.46 -8.48
C PHE A 234 -11.60 -4.43 -7.62
N GLN A 235 -11.51 -5.05 -6.45
CA GLN A 235 -12.43 -4.96 -5.34
C GLN A 235 -13.90 -5.18 -5.71
N PRO A 236 -14.35 -6.43 -5.91
CA PRO A 236 -15.76 -6.75 -5.99
C PRO A 236 -16.48 -6.40 -4.66
N LEU A 237 -17.69 -5.85 -4.77
CA LEU A 237 -18.55 -5.48 -3.65
C LEU A 237 -20.01 -5.71 -4.02
N TRP A 238 -20.78 -6.37 -3.15
CA TRP A 238 -22.23 -6.50 -3.32
C TRP A 238 -22.94 -5.26 -2.81
N ALA A 239 -23.65 -4.56 -3.70
CA ALA A 239 -24.54 -3.45 -3.38
C ALA A 239 -25.99 -3.91 -3.59
N GLY A 240 -26.60 -4.50 -2.58
CA GLY A 240 -27.86 -5.22 -2.72
C GLY A 240 -27.69 -6.45 -3.61
N ALA A 241 -28.50 -6.57 -4.67
CA ALA A 241 -28.41 -7.67 -5.64
C ALA A 241 -27.38 -7.44 -6.75
N ASP A 242 -26.78 -6.26 -6.81
CA ASP A 242 -25.81 -5.89 -7.85
C ASP A 242 -24.38 -6.12 -7.36
N LEU A 243 -23.50 -6.54 -8.28
CA LEU A 243 -22.06 -6.68 -7.99
C LEU A 243 -21.31 -5.49 -8.59
N VAL A 244 -20.67 -4.70 -7.75
CA VAL A 244 -19.90 -3.51 -8.12
C VAL A 244 -18.41 -3.84 -8.13
N VAL A 245 -17.68 -3.30 -9.11
CA VAL A 245 -16.20 -3.38 -9.21
C VAL A 245 -15.63 -2.06 -9.69
N ALA A 246 -14.33 -1.85 -9.44
CA ALA A 246 -13.53 -0.91 -10.20
C ALA A 246 -12.82 -1.65 -11.33
N ASN A 247 -12.84 -1.15 -12.57
CA ASN A 247 -12.03 -1.66 -13.67
C ASN A 247 -11.45 -0.52 -14.51
N ASP A 248 -10.33 -0.76 -15.19
CA ASP A 248 -9.59 0.28 -15.88
C ASP A 248 -9.71 0.26 -17.41
N ARG A 249 -10.72 -0.39 -17.97
CA ARG A 249 -10.94 -0.45 -19.43
C ARG A 249 -11.19 0.91 -20.07
N SER A 250 -11.62 1.90 -19.30
CA SER A 250 -11.82 3.29 -19.76
C SER A 250 -10.51 4.11 -19.78
N GLY A 251 -9.38 3.54 -19.33
CA GLY A 251 -8.14 4.25 -19.07
C GLY A 251 -8.00 4.75 -17.63
N TRP A 252 -9.01 4.55 -16.80
CA TRP A 252 -9.06 4.85 -15.36
C TRP A 252 -9.77 3.73 -14.64
N TRP A 253 -9.41 3.41 -13.40
CA TRP A 253 -10.21 2.50 -12.57
C TRP A 253 -11.54 3.15 -12.23
N ASN A 254 -12.51 3.00 -13.11
CA ASN A 254 -13.87 3.49 -12.91
C ASN A 254 -14.79 2.43 -12.34
N LEU A 255 -15.89 2.86 -11.71
CA LEU A 255 -16.86 1.98 -11.09
C LEU A 255 -17.90 1.50 -12.10
N GLU A 256 -18.16 0.20 -12.09
CA GLU A 256 -19.17 -0.47 -12.87
C GLU A 256 -19.94 -1.47 -12.02
N ARG A 257 -21.19 -1.76 -12.39
CA ARG A 257 -22.01 -2.78 -11.74
C ARG A 257 -22.53 -3.83 -12.70
N LEU A 258 -22.57 -5.06 -12.24
CA LEU A 258 -23.29 -6.16 -12.85
C LEU A 258 -24.68 -6.22 -12.22
N VAL A 259 -25.68 -5.74 -12.94
CA VAL A 259 -27.06 -5.59 -12.45
C VAL A 259 -27.69 -6.97 -12.26
N GLY A 260 -28.29 -7.20 -11.08
CA GLY A 260 -29.03 -8.41 -10.77
C GLY A 260 -28.19 -9.69 -10.67
N ALA A 261 -26.89 -9.57 -10.39
CA ALA A 261 -25.99 -10.72 -10.28
C ALA A 261 -26.40 -11.73 -9.17
N ASP A 262 -27.11 -11.29 -8.14
CA ASP A 262 -27.68 -12.14 -7.07
C ASP A 262 -29.22 -12.31 -7.20
N ALA A 263 -29.84 -11.85 -8.29
CA ALA A 263 -31.26 -12.04 -8.52
C ALA A 263 -31.59 -13.49 -8.96
N PRO A 264 -32.85 -13.94 -8.82
CA PRO A 264 -33.29 -15.19 -9.43
C PRO A 264 -33.11 -15.14 -10.96
N ALA A 265 -32.81 -16.28 -11.57
CA ALA A 265 -32.29 -16.48 -12.94
C ALA A 265 -33.19 -16.00 -14.10
N GLU A 266 -34.12 -15.07 -13.93
CA GLU A 266 -35.05 -14.59 -14.94
C GLU A 266 -34.47 -13.53 -15.90
N ARG A 267 -33.30 -12.94 -15.58
CA ARG A 267 -32.63 -11.92 -16.39
C ARG A 267 -31.16 -12.23 -16.56
N GLU A 268 -30.64 -12.06 -17.77
CA GLU A 268 -29.20 -12.07 -17.99
C GLU A 268 -28.56 -10.85 -17.29
N PRO A 269 -27.51 -11.05 -16.46
CA PRO A 269 -26.80 -9.95 -15.84
C PRO A 269 -26.19 -9.01 -16.89
N ARG A 270 -26.32 -7.70 -16.68
CA ARG A 270 -25.83 -6.66 -17.61
C ARG A 270 -24.90 -5.70 -16.88
N TRP A 271 -23.74 -5.42 -17.46
CA TRP A 271 -22.82 -4.41 -16.98
C TRP A 271 -23.31 -3.00 -17.30
N GLU A 272 -23.25 -2.11 -16.31
CA GLU A 272 -23.54 -0.70 -16.42
C GLU A 272 -22.43 0.14 -15.77
N PRO A 273 -21.95 1.21 -16.45
CA PRO A 273 -21.05 2.16 -15.81
C PRO A 273 -21.82 2.94 -14.72
N LEU A 274 -21.20 3.10 -13.55
CA LEU A 274 -21.79 3.87 -12.45
C LEU A 274 -21.32 5.32 -12.47
N LEU A 275 -20.02 5.54 -12.74
CA LEU A 275 -19.41 6.86 -12.62
C LEU A 275 -18.18 6.97 -13.53
N PRO A 276 -18.35 7.22 -14.83
CA PRO A 276 -17.24 7.52 -15.73
C PRO A 276 -16.63 8.88 -15.38
N MET A 277 -15.35 8.89 -14.98
CA MET A 277 -14.59 10.11 -14.71
C MET A 277 -13.09 9.90 -14.82
N GLU A 278 -12.34 10.98 -15.03
CA GLU A 278 -10.88 10.97 -15.00
C GLU A 278 -10.36 10.93 -13.54
N ALA A 279 -10.54 9.79 -12.90
CA ALA A 279 -10.06 9.48 -11.56
C ALA A 279 -9.96 7.96 -11.37
N ASP A 280 -9.05 7.55 -10.49
CA ASP A 280 -8.85 6.15 -10.13
C ASP A 280 -9.64 5.82 -8.86
N PHE A 281 -10.61 4.91 -8.94
CA PHE A 281 -11.30 4.26 -7.83
C PHE A 281 -10.61 2.95 -7.43
N GLY A 282 -9.38 2.78 -7.80
CA GLY A 282 -8.54 1.63 -7.52
C GLY A 282 -7.13 2.03 -7.14
N GLN A 283 -6.38 1.07 -6.69
CA GLN A 283 -4.96 1.21 -6.37
C GLN A 283 -4.25 -0.13 -6.61
N PRO A 284 -2.91 -0.17 -6.75
CA PRO A 284 -2.18 -1.42 -6.95
C PRO A 284 -2.38 -2.36 -5.77
N GLN A 285 -2.71 -3.61 -6.06
CA GLN A 285 -3.04 -4.64 -5.08
C GLN A 285 -1.76 -5.34 -4.57
N TRP A 286 -0.85 -4.60 -3.96
CA TRP A 286 0.37 -5.14 -3.36
C TRP A 286 0.11 -6.04 -2.15
N ILE A 287 -0.98 -5.80 -1.45
CA ILE A 287 -1.41 -6.55 -0.28
C ILE A 287 -2.91 -6.80 -0.34
N TYR A 288 -3.37 -7.85 0.33
CA TYR A 288 -4.80 -8.06 0.51
C TYR A 288 -5.45 -7.08 1.50
N GLY A 289 -6.79 -7.01 1.46
CA GLY A 289 -7.58 -6.16 2.36
C GLY A 289 -7.72 -4.71 1.91
N LEU A 290 -7.12 -4.31 0.78
CA LEU A 290 -7.29 -2.97 0.21
C LEU A 290 -8.72 -2.75 -0.28
N ARG A 291 -9.25 -1.56 -0.04
CA ARG A 291 -10.60 -1.14 -0.45
C ARG A 291 -10.63 0.32 -0.78
N THR A 292 -11.46 0.67 -1.76
CA THR A 292 -11.74 2.05 -2.17
C THR A 292 -13.24 2.33 -2.22
N ILE A 293 -14.08 1.30 -2.13
CA ILE A 293 -15.55 1.40 -2.12
C ILE A 293 -16.15 0.73 -0.90
N ALA A 294 -17.30 1.23 -0.46
CA ALA A 294 -18.08 0.68 0.63
C ALA A 294 -19.59 0.85 0.36
N TRP A 295 -20.39 -0.09 0.85
CA TRP A 295 -21.85 -0.08 0.79
C TRP A 295 -22.42 -0.14 2.20
N ASP A 296 -23.32 0.77 2.55
CA ASP A 296 -23.90 0.86 3.90
C ASP A 296 -25.25 0.16 4.04
N GLY A 297 -25.77 -0.41 2.96
CA GLY A 297 -27.12 -0.95 2.81
C GLY A 297 -28.03 -0.11 1.90
N GLU A 298 -27.72 1.18 1.69
CA GLU A 298 -28.51 2.12 0.89
C GLU A 298 -27.65 2.97 -0.05
N ALA A 299 -26.46 3.39 0.39
CA ALA A 299 -25.58 4.29 -0.34
C ALA A 299 -24.23 3.64 -0.70
N LEU A 300 -23.80 3.85 -1.94
CA LEU A 300 -22.43 3.54 -2.35
C LEU A 300 -21.54 4.76 -2.08
N VAL A 301 -20.47 4.52 -1.33
CA VAL A 301 -19.45 5.51 -1.01
C VAL A 301 -18.12 5.04 -1.58
N ALA A 302 -17.32 5.95 -2.10
CA ALA A 302 -16.05 5.60 -2.71
C ALA A 302 -14.95 6.61 -2.37
N SER A 303 -13.70 6.14 -2.41
CA SER A 303 -12.52 6.98 -2.48
C SER A 303 -12.05 7.04 -3.92
N ALA A 304 -11.89 8.25 -4.45
CA ALA A 304 -11.40 8.52 -5.80
C ALA A 304 -10.06 9.26 -5.72
N CYS A 305 -9.06 8.81 -6.46
CA CYS A 305 -7.79 9.52 -6.61
C CYS A 305 -7.77 10.30 -7.91
N ARG A 306 -7.55 11.60 -7.80
CA ARG A 306 -7.39 12.51 -8.93
C ARG A 306 -6.13 13.33 -8.77
N GLU A 307 -5.24 13.29 -9.75
CA GLU A 307 -3.97 14.01 -9.71
C GLU A 307 -3.19 13.81 -8.40
N GLY A 308 -3.18 12.54 -7.91
CA GLY A 308 -2.46 12.17 -6.69
C GLY A 308 -3.15 12.54 -5.37
N ARG A 309 -4.36 13.10 -5.38
CA ARG A 309 -5.16 13.41 -4.19
C ARG A 309 -6.38 12.51 -4.09
N TRP A 310 -6.59 11.95 -2.92
CA TRP A 310 -7.76 11.15 -2.64
C TRP A 310 -8.92 12.01 -2.15
N GLN A 311 -10.11 11.72 -2.63
CA GLN A 311 -11.36 12.31 -2.19
C GLN A 311 -12.34 11.21 -1.81
N LEU A 312 -13.05 11.38 -0.71
CA LEU A 312 -14.13 10.51 -0.30
C LEU A 312 -15.46 11.12 -0.73
N GLY A 313 -16.35 10.35 -1.32
CA GLY A 313 -17.64 10.87 -1.78
C GLY A 313 -18.71 9.80 -1.93
N ARG A 314 -19.95 10.26 -2.10
CA ARG A 314 -21.10 9.42 -2.47
C ARG A 314 -21.15 9.22 -3.97
N VAL A 315 -21.52 8.02 -4.37
CA VAL A 315 -21.80 7.67 -5.76
C VAL A 315 -23.32 7.56 -5.92
N ARG A 316 -23.91 8.42 -6.76
CA ARG A 316 -25.36 8.46 -7.04
C ARG A 316 -25.62 8.37 -8.55
N PRO A 317 -25.60 7.16 -9.10
CA PRO A 317 -25.85 6.96 -10.53
C PRO A 317 -27.21 7.52 -10.94
N GLY A 318 -27.24 8.30 -12.03
CA GLY A 318 -28.46 8.91 -12.55
C GLY A 318 -28.77 10.31 -12.02
N ASP A 319 -28.08 10.77 -10.97
CA ASP A 319 -28.18 12.17 -10.53
C ASP A 319 -27.44 13.09 -11.52
N PRO A 320 -27.82 14.39 -11.63
CA PRO A 320 -27.07 15.37 -12.44
C PRO A 320 -25.60 15.50 -12.01
N GLU A 321 -25.31 15.32 -10.72
CA GLU A 321 -23.98 15.27 -10.12
C GLU A 321 -23.79 13.91 -9.46
N PRO A 322 -23.36 12.89 -10.23
CA PRO A 322 -23.28 11.52 -9.72
C PRO A 322 -22.13 11.30 -8.74
N TRP A 323 -21.12 12.17 -8.70
CA TRP A 323 -20.06 12.22 -7.71
C TRP A 323 -20.26 13.39 -6.76
N GLN A 324 -20.45 13.09 -5.47
CA GLN A 324 -20.66 14.07 -4.41
C GLN A 324 -19.59 13.93 -3.34
N PRO A 325 -18.46 14.66 -3.46
CA PRO A 325 -17.37 14.57 -2.49
C PRO A 325 -17.80 15.19 -1.15
N PHE A 326 -17.34 14.58 -0.06
CA PHE A 326 -17.41 15.18 1.26
C PHE A 326 -16.33 16.26 1.40
N PRO A 327 -16.65 17.45 1.95
CA PRO A 327 -15.69 18.53 2.13
C PRO A 327 -14.76 18.24 3.33
N LEU A 328 -13.78 17.37 3.12
CA LEU A 328 -12.83 16.97 4.15
C LEU A 328 -11.47 17.63 3.92
N PRO A 329 -10.73 18.03 4.98
CA PRO A 329 -9.34 18.45 4.89
C PRO A 329 -8.37 17.25 4.84
N LEU A 330 -8.86 16.06 4.50
CA LEU A 330 -8.17 14.78 4.48
C LEU A 330 -8.15 14.30 3.03
N ASP A 331 -6.98 14.21 2.45
CA ASP A 331 -6.78 13.89 1.02
C ASP A 331 -5.82 12.69 0.80
N ASP A 332 -5.67 11.90 1.84
CA ASP A 332 -4.99 10.61 1.86
C ASP A 332 -5.89 9.61 2.61
N LEU A 333 -6.51 8.68 1.87
CA LEU A 333 -7.60 7.85 2.34
C LEU A 333 -7.34 6.38 2.03
N GLU A 334 -7.63 5.50 3.00
CA GLU A 334 -7.49 4.05 2.85
C GLU A 334 -8.66 3.31 3.49
N THR A 335 -9.02 2.17 2.90
CA THR A 335 -9.92 1.17 3.46
C THR A 335 -11.25 1.71 4.02
N PRO A 336 -12.06 2.43 3.22
CA PRO A 336 -13.39 2.85 3.65
C PRO A 336 -14.27 1.64 3.96
N VAL A 337 -15.06 1.74 5.03
CA VAL A 337 -16.08 0.77 5.44
C VAL A 337 -17.34 1.51 5.86
N ALA A 338 -18.49 1.00 5.46
CA ALA A 338 -19.76 1.65 5.74
C ALA A 338 -20.78 0.67 6.33
N ALA A 339 -21.62 1.15 7.24
CA ALA A 339 -22.73 0.41 7.83
C ALA A 339 -23.74 1.36 8.45
N GLY A 340 -25.03 1.19 8.12
CA GLY A 340 -26.15 1.89 8.75
C GLY A 340 -26.01 3.42 8.73
N GLY A 341 -25.71 4.01 7.57
CA GLY A 341 -25.57 5.45 7.38
C GLY A 341 -24.24 6.04 7.86
N ARG A 342 -23.33 5.22 8.37
CA ARG A 342 -22.01 5.64 8.88
C ARG A 342 -20.89 5.09 8.01
N LEU A 343 -19.81 5.86 7.93
CA LEU A 343 -18.59 5.46 7.24
C LEU A 343 -17.41 5.61 8.20
N ALA A 344 -16.43 4.71 8.09
CA ALA A 344 -15.12 4.89 8.68
C ALA A 344 -14.04 4.59 7.64
N ALA A 345 -12.88 5.23 7.78
CA ALA A 345 -11.71 5.01 6.94
C ALA A 345 -10.44 5.33 7.73
N ILE A 346 -9.32 4.80 7.29
CA ILE A 346 -8.02 5.37 7.67
C ILE A 346 -7.79 6.60 6.81
N ALA A 347 -7.52 7.72 7.45
CA ALA A 347 -7.40 9.00 6.75
C ALA A 347 -6.26 9.84 7.31
N ALA A 348 -5.64 10.60 6.43
CA ALA A 348 -4.66 11.61 6.73
C ALA A 348 -4.86 12.83 5.83
N GLY A 349 -4.22 13.91 6.13
CA GLY A 349 -4.14 15.10 5.28
C GLY A 349 -2.82 15.81 5.51
N PRO A 350 -2.50 16.84 4.74
CA PRO A 350 -1.22 17.55 4.86
C PRO A 350 -0.90 18.06 6.27
N GLN A 351 -1.93 18.38 7.06
CA GLN A 351 -1.82 18.85 8.45
C GLN A 351 -2.47 17.91 9.46
N HIS A 352 -2.87 16.73 9.02
CA HIS A 352 -3.54 15.71 9.84
C HIS A 352 -2.75 14.41 9.77
N SER A 353 -2.27 13.93 10.91
CA SER A 353 -1.65 12.60 11.02
C SER A 353 -2.63 11.51 10.65
N SER A 354 -2.12 10.38 10.16
CA SER A 354 -2.96 9.20 9.91
C SER A 354 -3.75 8.80 11.16
N GLY A 355 -5.01 8.44 10.96
CA GLY A 355 -5.93 8.07 12.03
C GLY A 355 -7.26 7.56 11.49
N LEU A 356 -8.24 7.39 12.37
CA LEU A 356 -9.60 7.02 12.03
C LEU A 356 -10.43 8.26 11.67
N LEU A 357 -10.97 8.25 10.47
CA LEU A 357 -12.08 9.10 10.07
C LEU A 357 -13.38 8.34 10.38
N GLU A 358 -14.31 8.99 11.08
CA GLU A 358 -15.69 8.58 11.23
C GLU A 358 -16.57 9.65 10.61
N LEU A 359 -17.53 9.26 9.77
CA LEU A 359 -18.38 10.18 9.02
C LEU A 359 -19.82 9.66 8.97
N GLU A 360 -20.79 10.55 9.20
CA GLU A 360 -22.20 10.29 8.98
C GLU A 360 -22.54 10.61 7.52
N ILE A 361 -22.96 9.60 6.77
CA ILE A 361 -23.13 9.72 5.31
C ILE A 361 -24.23 10.75 4.97
N ALA A 362 -25.32 10.82 5.72
CA ALA A 362 -26.45 11.71 5.41
C ALA A 362 -26.09 13.19 5.58
N SER A 363 -25.53 13.56 6.74
CA SER A 363 -25.21 14.95 7.11
C SER A 363 -23.85 15.41 6.60
N GLY A 364 -22.91 14.49 6.35
CA GLY A 364 -21.50 14.79 6.10
C GLY A 364 -20.73 15.20 7.36
N SER A 365 -21.34 15.08 8.55
CA SER A 365 -20.65 15.34 9.82
C SER A 365 -19.54 14.31 10.02
N TRP A 366 -18.37 14.76 10.45
CA TRP A 366 -17.23 13.87 10.59
C TRP A 366 -16.40 14.15 11.84
N ARG A 367 -15.65 13.13 12.25
CA ARG A 367 -14.65 13.19 13.31
C ARG A 367 -13.39 12.49 12.85
N HIS A 368 -12.23 13.04 13.16
CA HIS A 368 -10.94 12.40 12.92
C HIS A 368 -10.21 12.18 14.25
N THR A 369 -9.82 10.95 14.51
CA THR A 369 -9.03 10.56 15.69
C THR A 369 -7.66 10.10 15.22
N PRO A 370 -6.59 10.86 15.48
CA PRO A 370 -5.25 10.50 15.03
C PRO A 370 -4.73 9.27 15.79
N ALA A 371 -3.95 8.44 15.10
CA ALA A 371 -3.19 7.37 15.73
C ALA A 371 -2.06 7.97 16.58
N GLY A 372 -2.22 7.97 17.89
CA GLY A 372 -1.28 8.61 18.82
C GLY A 372 -1.52 10.12 18.98
N ALA A 373 -0.46 10.88 19.23
CA ALA A 373 -0.56 12.28 19.69
C ALA A 373 -0.89 13.33 18.60
N GLY A 374 -1.38 12.95 17.43
CA GLY A 374 -1.64 13.90 16.35
C GLY A 374 -0.35 14.43 15.70
N LEU A 375 -0.15 15.76 15.66
CA LEU A 375 1.08 16.33 15.11
C LEU A 375 2.32 15.87 15.89
N PRO A 376 3.49 15.71 15.22
CA PRO A 376 4.75 15.48 15.90
C PRO A 376 5.01 16.51 17.00
N ALA A 377 5.51 16.07 18.16
CA ALA A 377 5.83 16.97 19.25
C ALA A 377 6.83 18.06 18.79
N GLY A 378 6.52 19.30 19.09
CA GLY A 378 7.32 20.46 18.63
C GLY A 378 6.95 21.01 17.24
N LEU A 379 6.02 20.37 16.51
CA LEU A 379 5.50 20.88 15.23
C LEU A 379 4.20 21.64 15.45
N ALA A 380 4.25 22.95 15.32
CA ALA A 380 3.04 23.78 15.31
C ALA A 380 2.34 23.68 13.95
N ALA A 381 1.01 23.73 13.92
CA ALA A 381 0.22 23.54 12.70
C ALA A 381 0.62 24.51 11.56
N GLU A 382 0.91 25.76 11.90
CA GLU A 382 1.37 26.78 10.95
C GLU A 382 2.82 26.60 10.47
N ALA A 383 3.56 25.66 11.06
CA ALA A 383 4.92 25.30 10.64
C ALA A 383 4.97 24.03 9.79
N VAL A 384 3.82 23.36 9.61
CA VAL A 384 3.74 22.18 8.75
C VAL A 384 4.00 22.58 7.31
N SER A 385 5.00 21.94 6.70
CA SER A 385 5.21 22.04 5.26
C SER A 385 4.13 21.23 4.54
N VAL A 386 3.26 21.91 3.80
CA VAL A 386 2.18 21.28 3.02
C VAL A 386 2.62 21.02 1.58
N PRO A 387 2.14 19.93 0.92
CA PRO A 387 2.50 19.61 -0.45
C PRO A 387 1.89 20.61 -1.45
N GLU A 388 2.74 21.17 -2.29
CA GLU A 388 2.39 21.93 -3.48
C GLU A 388 2.53 21.03 -4.71
N ALA A 389 1.53 20.95 -5.58
CA ALA A 389 1.61 20.21 -6.83
C ALA A 389 2.62 20.88 -7.78
N LEU A 390 3.62 20.13 -8.21
CA LEU A 390 4.62 20.54 -9.19
C LEU A 390 4.48 19.71 -10.45
N TRP A 391 4.06 20.33 -11.56
CA TRP A 391 4.10 19.73 -12.88
C TRP A 391 5.32 20.22 -13.64
N PHE A 392 6.04 19.30 -14.25
CA PHE A 392 7.26 19.59 -15.02
C PHE A 392 7.38 18.71 -16.25
N ALA A 393 8.26 19.06 -17.17
CA ALA A 393 8.59 18.24 -18.33
C ALA A 393 9.56 17.12 -17.90
N GLY A 394 9.04 15.90 -17.78
CA GLY A 394 9.81 14.70 -17.45
C GLY A 394 10.40 14.02 -18.67
N HIS A 395 10.54 12.71 -18.61
CA HIS A 395 11.08 11.87 -19.69
C HIS A 395 10.35 12.13 -21.03
N GLN A 396 11.13 12.40 -22.07
CA GLN A 396 10.62 12.78 -23.42
C GLN A 396 9.69 14.02 -23.41
N GLY A 397 9.86 14.92 -22.44
CA GLY A 397 9.05 16.13 -22.33
C GLY A 397 7.59 15.90 -21.87
N ARG A 398 7.24 14.70 -21.42
CA ARG A 398 5.89 14.39 -20.95
C ARG A 398 5.60 15.09 -19.62
N PRO A 399 4.38 15.63 -19.42
CA PRO A 399 3.99 16.19 -18.13
C PRO A 399 4.14 15.13 -17.02
N THR A 400 4.95 15.46 -16.01
CA THR A 400 5.22 14.58 -14.86
C THR A 400 4.97 15.36 -13.57
N HIS A 401 4.47 14.68 -12.57
CA HIS A 401 3.99 15.25 -11.32
C HIS A 401 4.96 14.99 -10.16
N ALA A 402 5.05 15.94 -9.21
CA ALA A 402 5.65 15.75 -7.89
C ALA A 402 4.95 16.58 -6.84
N TRP A 403 5.11 16.20 -5.58
CA TRP A 403 4.77 17.02 -4.43
C TRP A 403 6.00 17.78 -3.95
N LEU A 404 5.94 19.11 -3.95
CA LEU A 404 7.01 19.94 -3.43
C LEU A 404 6.66 20.48 -2.05
N TYR A 405 7.56 20.30 -1.10
CA TYR A 405 7.46 20.76 0.27
C TYR A 405 8.56 21.79 0.53
N SER A 406 8.16 23.03 0.80
CA SER A 406 9.09 24.10 1.14
C SER A 406 9.45 24.07 2.62
N PRO A 407 10.67 24.45 3.02
CA PRO A 407 11.03 24.56 4.42
C PRO A 407 10.25 25.68 5.12
N ALA A 408 10.09 25.56 6.45
CA ALA A 408 9.53 26.63 7.27
C ALA A 408 10.38 27.91 7.12
N GLY A 409 9.77 29.01 6.69
CA GLY A 409 10.48 30.26 6.39
C GLY A 409 10.75 30.49 4.90
N GLY A 410 10.30 29.58 4.03
CA GLY A 410 10.46 29.68 2.58
C GLY A 410 11.76 29.06 2.06
N ALA A 411 11.81 28.85 0.76
CA ALA A 411 12.97 28.33 0.03
C ALA A 411 13.61 29.41 -0.84
N ASP A 412 14.92 29.37 -1.01
CA ASP A 412 15.69 30.21 -1.92
C ASP A 412 16.76 29.37 -2.67
N GLY A 413 17.52 30.01 -3.57
CA GLY A 413 18.57 29.37 -4.35
C GLY A 413 19.76 28.82 -3.54
N ARG A 414 19.74 28.90 -2.19
CA ARG A 414 20.72 28.30 -1.28
C ARG A 414 20.14 27.14 -0.46
N THR A 415 18.85 26.87 -0.62
CA THR A 415 18.14 25.82 0.10
C THR A 415 18.59 24.44 -0.41
N PRO A 416 19.04 23.52 0.43
CA PRO A 416 19.36 22.14 -0.01
C PRO A 416 18.09 21.43 -0.43
N LEU A 417 18.21 20.53 -1.42
CA LEU A 417 17.11 19.74 -1.98
C LEU A 417 17.24 18.27 -1.63
N LEU A 418 16.17 17.70 -1.09
CA LEU A 418 16.01 16.26 -0.95
C LEU A 418 14.98 15.75 -1.95
N ILE A 419 15.41 14.86 -2.84
CA ILE A 419 14.50 14.12 -3.73
C ILE A 419 14.05 12.86 -2.99
N ARG A 420 12.77 12.55 -3.13
CA ARG A 420 12.17 11.28 -2.73
C ARG A 420 11.39 10.71 -3.90
N ALA A 421 11.23 9.41 -3.89
CA ALA A 421 10.35 8.70 -4.79
C ALA A 421 9.65 7.56 -4.03
N HIS A 422 8.44 7.23 -4.46
CA HIS A 422 7.75 6.06 -3.92
C HIS A 422 8.40 4.77 -4.42
N SER A 423 8.17 3.70 -3.67
CA SER A 423 8.61 2.34 -4.02
C SER A 423 7.50 1.55 -4.72
N GLY A 424 7.80 0.31 -5.06
CA GLY A 424 6.91 -0.62 -5.73
C GLY A 424 7.58 -1.35 -6.88
N PRO A 425 7.87 -0.71 -8.04
CA PRO A 425 7.80 0.68 -8.43
C PRO A 425 6.38 1.19 -8.80
N THR A 426 5.39 0.32 -8.96
CA THR A 426 4.00 0.74 -9.18
C THR A 426 3.36 1.19 -7.85
N GLY A 427 3.24 2.48 -7.65
CA GLY A 427 2.74 3.12 -6.44
C GLY A 427 2.51 4.60 -6.66
N MET A 428 2.45 5.40 -5.58
CA MET A 428 2.36 6.86 -5.66
C MET A 428 2.90 7.54 -4.41
N ALA A 429 3.43 8.76 -4.55
CA ALA A 429 3.70 9.66 -3.45
C ALA A 429 2.37 10.23 -2.92
N ARG A 430 2.13 10.16 -1.62
CA ARG A 430 0.86 10.51 -0.96
C ARG A 430 0.99 11.84 -0.22
N THR A 431 -0.15 12.51 0.00
CA THR A 431 -0.22 13.87 0.58
C THR A 431 -0.34 13.91 2.10
N GLY A 432 -0.68 12.78 2.73
CA GLY A 432 -0.82 12.68 4.18
C GLY A 432 0.43 13.17 4.93
N LEU A 433 0.22 13.74 6.12
CA LEU A 433 1.31 14.27 6.95
C LEU A 433 2.41 13.21 7.16
N ASN A 434 3.54 13.43 6.52
CA ASN A 434 4.70 12.55 6.61
C ASN A 434 5.74 13.15 7.59
N PRO A 435 5.94 12.55 8.78
CA PRO A 435 6.88 13.07 9.76
C PRO A 435 8.32 13.19 9.27
N ALA A 436 8.77 12.30 8.36
CA ALA A 436 10.11 12.36 7.80
C ALA A 436 10.29 13.57 6.85
N ILE A 437 9.26 13.91 6.07
CA ILE A 437 9.27 15.15 5.27
C ILE A 437 9.33 16.37 6.18
N GLN A 438 8.51 16.41 7.26
CA GLN A 438 8.54 17.50 8.24
C GLN A 438 9.88 17.60 8.96
N PHE A 439 10.55 16.47 9.21
CA PHE A 439 11.90 16.45 9.77
C PHE A 439 12.89 17.20 8.88
N TRP A 440 12.90 16.94 7.59
CA TRP A 440 13.78 17.58 6.63
C TRP A 440 13.42 19.06 6.41
N SER A 441 12.13 19.37 6.23
CA SER A 441 11.68 20.75 6.03
C SER A 441 11.95 21.64 7.25
N SER A 442 11.85 21.10 8.48
CA SER A 442 12.21 21.83 9.71
C SER A 442 13.70 22.14 9.83
N ARG A 443 14.55 21.41 9.09
CA ARG A 443 16.00 21.61 8.99
C ARG A 443 16.42 22.47 7.82
N GLY A 444 15.46 23.09 7.13
CA GLY A 444 15.71 23.99 6.04
C GLY A 444 15.90 23.33 4.68
N TRP A 445 15.47 22.08 4.50
CA TRP A 445 15.48 21.40 3.21
C TRP A 445 14.17 21.63 2.45
N SER A 446 14.26 21.90 1.15
CA SER A 446 13.17 21.63 0.22
C SER A 446 13.11 20.12 -0.02
N VAL A 447 11.89 19.55 -0.04
CA VAL A 447 11.69 18.12 -0.34
C VAL A 447 10.79 18.02 -1.57
N VAL A 448 11.22 17.26 -2.59
CA VAL A 448 10.40 16.92 -3.74
C VAL A 448 10.14 15.42 -3.77
N ASP A 449 8.86 15.02 -3.65
CA ASP A 449 8.42 13.62 -3.65
C ASP A 449 7.78 13.33 -5.01
N VAL A 450 8.48 12.53 -5.83
CA VAL A 450 8.23 12.44 -7.27
C VAL A 450 7.24 11.32 -7.58
N ASN A 451 6.16 11.67 -8.28
CA ASN A 451 5.29 10.73 -8.97
C ASN A 451 5.81 10.56 -10.42
N TYR A 452 6.87 9.77 -10.59
CA TYR A 452 7.46 9.50 -11.90
C TYR A 452 6.48 8.77 -12.84
N GLY A 453 6.73 8.76 -14.14
CA GLY A 453 5.97 7.98 -15.11
C GLY A 453 5.97 6.50 -14.72
N GLY A 454 4.79 5.95 -14.46
CA GLY A 454 4.59 4.65 -13.78
C GLY A 454 3.78 4.76 -12.50
N SER A 455 3.64 5.99 -11.95
CA SER A 455 2.85 6.21 -10.74
C SER A 455 1.36 6.02 -10.99
N THR A 456 0.65 5.60 -9.93
CA THR A 456 -0.81 5.44 -9.90
C THR A 456 -1.51 6.73 -9.44
N GLY A 457 -2.83 6.81 -9.63
CA GLY A 457 -3.61 8.02 -9.31
C GLY A 457 -3.63 9.06 -10.43
N PHE A 458 -3.12 8.70 -11.61
CA PHE A 458 -3.04 9.53 -12.83
C PHE A 458 -3.58 8.79 -14.06
N GLY A 459 -4.30 7.70 -13.86
CA GLY A 459 -4.83 6.84 -14.90
C GLY A 459 -3.83 5.84 -15.48
N ARG A 460 -4.36 4.91 -16.30
CA ARG A 460 -3.61 3.80 -16.87
C ARG A 460 -2.46 4.26 -17.78
N ALA A 461 -2.71 5.23 -18.65
CA ALA A 461 -1.69 5.73 -19.58
C ALA A 461 -0.47 6.35 -18.88
N TYR A 462 -0.63 6.89 -17.68
CA TYR A 462 0.47 7.37 -16.87
C TYR A 462 1.21 6.20 -16.19
N ARG A 463 0.47 5.23 -15.68
CA ARG A 463 1.03 4.03 -15.03
C ARG A 463 1.86 3.20 -16.01
N GLU A 464 1.40 3.01 -17.24
CA GLU A 464 2.10 2.23 -18.28
C GLU A 464 3.33 2.92 -18.88
N ARG A 465 3.65 4.17 -18.48
CA ARG A 465 4.89 4.83 -18.92
C ARG A 465 6.15 4.10 -18.49
N LEU A 466 6.06 3.28 -17.45
CA LEU A 466 7.18 2.52 -16.90
C LEU A 466 7.41 1.18 -17.60
N ASP A 467 6.44 0.69 -18.38
CA ASP A 467 6.51 -0.61 -19.06
C ASP A 467 7.70 -0.65 -20.02
N GLY A 468 8.57 -1.64 -19.83
CA GLY A 468 9.84 -1.77 -20.54
C GLY A 468 10.88 -0.69 -20.20
N LEU A 469 10.59 0.28 -19.32
CA LEU A 469 11.39 1.48 -19.11
C LEU A 469 11.76 1.77 -17.64
N TRP A 470 11.58 0.82 -16.72
CA TRP A 470 12.07 0.97 -15.36
C TRP A 470 13.59 1.07 -15.32
N GLY A 471 14.10 2.01 -14.57
CA GLY A 471 15.51 2.44 -14.58
C GLY A 471 15.83 3.48 -15.65
N VAL A 472 14.85 3.91 -16.45
CA VAL A 472 14.97 4.97 -17.45
C VAL A 472 14.02 6.12 -17.14
N VAL A 473 12.71 5.85 -17.09
CA VAL A 473 11.69 6.88 -16.87
C VAL A 473 11.75 7.43 -15.45
N ASP A 474 11.80 6.58 -14.45
CA ASP A 474 11.90 6.96 -13.03
C ASP A 474 13.17 7.78 -12.74
N VAL A 475 14.31 7.40 -13.35
CA VAL A 475 15.58 8.12 -13.24
C VAL A 475 15.50 9.49 -13.91
N ALA A 476 15.03 9.53 -15.16
CA ALA A 476 14.92 10.79 -15.91
C ALA A 476 13.95 11.77 -15.24
N ASP A 477 12.81 11.27 -14.74
CA ASP A 477 11.78 12.09 -14.09
C ASP A 477 12.27 12.64 -12.74
N CYS A 478 12.99 11.85 -11.93
CA CYS A 478 13.60 12.33 -10.69
C CYS A 478 14.67 13.40 -10.95
N ALA A 479 15.51 13.21 -11.98
CA ALA A 479 16.48 14.22 -12.40
C ALA A 479 15.80 15.51 -12.89
N ALA A 480 14.74 15.38 -13.69
CA ALA A 480 13.97 16.52 -14.20
C ALA A 480 13.26 17.28 -13.07
N ALA A 481 12.71 16.59 -12.08
CA ALA A 481 12.13 17.21 -10.89
C ALA A 481 13.14 18.08 -10.15
N ALA A 482 14.35 17.57 -9.90
CA ALA A 482 15.42 18.33 -9.26
C ALA A 482 15.77 19.58 -10.06
N ARG A 483 15.97 19.43 -11.38
CA ARG A 483 16.29 20.56 -12.28
C ARG A 483 15.16 21.62 -12.27
N ALA A 484 13.90 21.19 -12.25
CA ALA A 484 12.74 22.09 -12.21
C ALA A 484 12.70 22.90 -10.90
N VAL A 485 12.96 22.26 -9.74
CA VAL A 485 13.00 22.95 -8.45
C VAL A 485 14.17 23.93 -8.38
N VAL A 486 15.35 23.55 -8.85
CA VAL A 486 16.53 24.42 -8.91
C VAL A 486 16.29 25.61 -9.86
N ALA A 487 15.77 25.37 -11.05
CA ALA A 487 15.46 26.41 -12.03
C ALA A 487 14.40 27.41 -11.53
N SER A 488 13.48 26.96 -10.65
CA SER A 488 12.51 27.86 -10.00
C SER A 488 13.11 28.75 -8.90
N GLY A 489 14.40 28.61 -8.58
CA GLY A 489 15.08 29.36 -7.52
C GLY A 489 14.75 28.86 -6.11
N ARG A 490 14.14 27.70 -5.95
CA ARG A 490 13.72 27.12 -4.66
C ARG A 490 14.69 26.06 -4.10
N ALA A 491 15.84 25.84 -4.77
CA ALA A 491 16.89 24.97 -4.28
C ALA A 491 18.27 25.31 -4.85
N ASP A 492 19.31 24.87 -4.14
CA ASP A 492 20.70 24.92 -4.54
C ASP A 492 21.08 23.66 -5.33
N GLY A 493 21.45 23.82 -6.59
CA GLY A 493 21.85 22.72 -7.47
C GLY A 493 23.12 21.97 -7.02
N GLU A 494 23.95 22.57 -6.16
CA GLU A 494 25.14 21.92 -5.60
C GLU A 494 24.83 21.10 -4.32
N ARG A 495 23.62 21.24 -3.77
CA ARG A 495 23.18 20.60 -2.51
C ARG A 495 21.95 19.73 -2.72
N VAL A 496 22.04 18.82 -3.68
CA VAL A 496 20.94 17.90 -4.00
C VAL A 496 21.29 16.49 -3.50
N ALA A 497 20.40 15.92 -2.69
CA ALA A 497 20.45 14.53 -2.24
C ALA A 497 19.19 13.78 -2.65
N MET A 498 19.26 12.45 -2.66
CA MET A 498 18.08 11.60 -2.81
C MET A 498 18.08 10.49 -1.76
N GLU A 499 16.89 10.19 -1.20
CA GLU A 499 16.66 9.02 -0.36
C GLU A 499 15.58 8.11 -0.95
N GLY A 500 15.77 6.80 -0.83
CA GLY A 500 14.78 5.83 -1.30
C GLY A 500 14.93 4.46 -0.67
N GLY A 501 13.87 3.65 -0.73
CA GLY A 501 13.89 2.25 -0.29
C GLY A 501 13.45 1.32 -1.40
N SER A 502 13.94 0.06 -1.43
CA SER A 502 13.54 -0.94 -2.42
C SER A 502 13.72 -0.43 -3.86
N ALA A 503 12.67 -0.41 -4.68
CA ALA A 503 12.68 0.14 -6.04
C ALA A 503 13.12 1.63 -6.07
N ALA A 504 12.71 2.47 -5.11
CA ALA A 504 13.21 3.84 -5.03
C ALA A 504 14.69 3.89 -4.65
N GLY A 505 15.20 2.93 -3.87
CA GLY A 505 16.64 2.76 -3.61
C GLY A 505 17.42 2.42 -4.87
N PHE A 506 16.84 1.60 -5.75
CA PHE A 506 17.37 1.37 -7.09
C PHE A 506 17.44 2.68 -7.90
N THR A 507 16.35 3.45 -7.92
CA THR A 507 16.30 4.74 -8.63
C THR A 507 17.37 5.71 -8.10
N VAL A 508 17.64 5.77 -6.79
CA VAL A 508 18.76 6.57 -6.22
C VAL A 508 20.09 6.14 -6.83
N LEU A 509 20.36 4.84 -6.83
CA LEU A 509 21.64 4.30 -7.34
C LEU A 509 21.78 4.47 -8.85
N ALA A 510 20.69 4.24 -9.60
CA ALA A 510 20.67 4.45 -11.05
C ALA A 510 20.89 5.93 -11.39
N LEU A 511 20.28 6.85 -10.63
CA LEU A 511 20.51 8.29 -10.78
C LEU A 511 21.98 8.67 -10.55
N LEU A 512 22.63 8.06 -9.55
CA LEU A 512 24.06 8.24 -9.29
C LEU A 512 24.96 7.67 -10.40
N CYS A 513 24.49 6.64 -11.11
CA CYS A 513 25.23 6.03 -12.25
C CYS A 513 25.08 6.82 -13.54
N PHE A 514 23.89 7.36 -13.82
CA PHE A 514 23.53 7.82 -15.17
C PHE A 514 23.27 9.32 -15.26
N GLU A 515 23.15 10.02 -14.13
CA GLU A 515 22.89 11.45 -14.03
C GLU A 515 23.91 12.14 -13.12
N THR A 516 24.00 13.47 -13.19
CA THR A 516 24.98 14.26 -12.42
C THR A 516 24.33 15.19 -11.40
N VAL A 517 23.04 15.03 -11.15
CA VAL A 517 22.27 15.95 -10.29
C VAL A 517 22.49 15.72 -8.79
N LEU A 518 22.96 14.52 -8.37
CA LEU A 518 23.08 14.15 -6.97
C LEU A 518 24.48 14.40 -6.40
N GLY A 519 24.54 15.08 -5.26
CA GLY A 519 25.74 15.17 -4.43
C GLY A 519 25.87 14.04 -3.40
N ALA A 520 24.79 13.32 -3.06
CA ALA A 520 24.79 12.16 -2.15
C ALA A 520 23.53 11.31 -2.34
N GLY A 521 23.61 10.01 -1.99
CA GLY A 521 22.47 9.09 -1.99
C GLY A 521 22.33 8.32 -0.69
N ALA A 522 21.09 8.09 -0.22
CA ALA A 522 20.76 7.25 0.92
C ALA A 522 19.75 6.16 0.51
N CYS A 523 20.11 4.90 0.68
CA CYS A 523 19.31 3.78 0.21
C CYS A 523 18.97 2.81 1.33
N ARG A 524 17.70 2.42 1.40
CA ARG A 524 17.21 1.38 2.31
C ARG A 524 16.88 0.13 1.48
N TYR A 525 17.48 -1.01 1.82
CA TYR A 525 17.27 -2.30 1.13
C TYR A 525 17.14 -2.14 -0.39
N PRO A 526 18.12 -1.46 -1.07
CA PRO A 526 18.01 -1.14 -2.48
C PRO A 526 18.22 -2.36 -3.36
N VAL A 527 17.56 -2.40 -4.50
CA VAL A 527 17.95 -3.27 -5.61
C VAL A 527 19.21 -2.69 -6.26
N THR A 528 20.28 -3.47 -6.34
CA THR A 528 21.55 -3.05 -6.94
C THR A 528 21.87 -3.82 -8.21
N ASP A 529 21.37 -5.05 -8.32
CA ASP A 529 21.53 -5.97 -9.43
C ASP A 529 20.17 -6.53 -9.81
N LEU A 530 19.64 -6.11 -10.96
CA LEU A 530 18.33 -6.56 -11.45
C LEU A 530 18.32 -8.05 -11.80
N THR A 531 19.48 -8.62 -12.18
CA THR A 531 19.57 -10.05 -12.49
C THR A 531 19.37 -10.93 -11.26
N GLY A 532 19.71 -10.43 -10.08
CA GLY A 532 19.50 -11.13 -8.81
C GLY A 532 18.03 -11.16 -8.34
N LEU A 533 17.13 -10.45 -9.02
CA LEU A 533 15.69 -10.53 -8.75
C LEU A 533 14.99 -11.65 -9.54
N THR A 534 15.68 -12.19 -10.56
CA THR A 534 15.12 -13.22 -11.43
C THR A 534 15.37 -14.60 -10.83
N GLY A 535 14.29 -15.30 -10.43
CA GLY A 535 14.36 -16.67 -9.91
C GLY A 535 14.72 -16.80 -8.41
N GLU A 536 15.11 -15.71 -7.73
CA GLU A 536 15.39 -15.69 -6.28
C GLU A 536 14.33 -14.89 -5.49
N GLY A 537 13.46 -14.16 -6.17
CA GLY A 537 12.36 -13.42 -5.59
C GLY A 537 11.19 -14.30 -5.16
N HIS A 538 10.29 -13.77 -4.35
CA HIS A 538 9.09 -14.53 -4.01
C HIS A 538 8.09 -14.54 -5.20
N ARG A 539 7.26 -15.58 -5.24
CA ARG A 539 6.35 -15.94 -6.33
C ARG A 539 5.50 -14.76 -6.86
N PHE A 540 5.03 -13.86 -6.00
CA PHE A 540 4.14 -12.75 -6.40
C PHE A 540 4.80 -11.80 -7.40
N GLU A 541 6.10 -11.54 -7.27
CA GLU A 541 6.86 -10.64 -8.14
C GLU A 541 7.77 -11.35 -9.14
N GLU A 542 7.82 -12.68 -9.14
CA GLU A 542 8.76 -13.49 -9.94
C GLU A 542 8.82 -13.08 -11.42
N ARG A 543 7.69 -12.66 -11.99
CA ARG A 543 7.56 -12.24 -13.40
C ARG A 543 7.19 -10.76 -13.58
N TYR A 544 7.13 -10.00 -12.49
CA TYR A 544 6.78 -8.57 -12.56
C TYR A 544 7.76 -7.76 -13.41
N PHE A 545 9.02 -8.14 -13.37
CA PHE A 545 10.07 -7.46 -14.15
C PHE A 545 9.97 -7.70 -15.65
N ASP A 546 9.22 -8.71 -16.09
CA ASP A 546 8.97 -8.94 -17.52
C ASP A 546 8.23 -7.75 -18.15
N THR A 547 7.26 -7.16 -17.45
CA THR A 547 6.58 -5.93 -17.90
C THR A 547 7.48 -4.72 -17.77
N LEU A 548 8.22 -4.58 -16.67
CA LEU A 548 8.99 -3.38 -16.37
C LEU A 548 10.29 -3.25 -17.17
N ILE A 549 10.90 -4.37 -17.58
CA ILE A 549 12.22 -4.41 -18.22
C ILE A 549 12.16 -5.19 -19.53
N GLY A 550 11.50 -6.34 -19.51
CA GLY A 550 11.40 -7.31 -20.58
C GLY A 550 11.55 -8.74 -20.07
N PRO A 551 11.12 -9.74 -20.87
CA PRO A 551 11.09 -11.14 -20.43
C PRO A 551 12.50 -11.68 -20.14
N TRP A 552 12.62 -12.42 -19.04
CA TRP A 552 13.84 -13.13 -18.69
C TRP A 552 13.79 -14.57 -19.22
N PRO A 553 14.88 -15.11 -19.84
CA PRO A 553 16.25 -14.53 -19.94
C PRO A 553 16.52 -13.68 -21.20
N GLU A 554 15.54 -13.52 -22.11
CA GLU A 554 15.72 -12.87 -23.41
C GLU A 554 16.22 -11.42 -23.27
N ALA A 555 15.69 -10.69 -22.28
CA ALA A 555 16.07 -9.30 -22.00
C ALA A 555 17.32 -9.16 -21.09
N ARG A 556 18.09 -10.24 -20.84
CA ARG A 556 19.24 -10.22 -19.92
C ARG A 556 20.20 -9.05 -20.12
N ALA A 557 20.43 -8.66 -21.36
CA ALA A 557 21.30 -7.52 -21.68
C ALA A 557 20.78 -6.21 -21.06
N THR A 558 19.47 -5.96 -21.13
CA THR A 558 18.79 -4.80 -20.53
C THR A 558 18.87 -4.80 -19.01
N TYR A 559 18.71 -5.98 -18.37
CA TYR A 559 18.88 -6.11 -16.93
C TYR A 559 20.28 -5.71 -16.48
N LEU A 560 21.33 -6.20 -17.18
CA LEU A 560 22.70 -5.82 -16.88
C LEU A 560 22.98 -4.33 -17.17
N GLU A 561 22.49 -3.82 -18.29
CA GLU A 561 22.65 -2.41 -18.69
C GLU A 561 22.06 -1.45 -17.65
N ARG A 562 20.95 -1.83 -16.98
CA ARG A 562 20.27 -0.98 -16.00
C ARG A 562 20.68 -1.24 -14.57
N SER A 563 21.45 -2.30 -14.27
CA SER A 563 21.86 -2.65 -12.91
C SER A 563 22.92 -1.70 -12.36
N PRO A 564 22.67 -0.94 -11.28
CA PRO A 564 23.66 -0.04 -10.68
C PRO A 564 24.99 -0.72 -10.34
N LEU A 565 24.96 -1.97 -9.88
CA LEU A 565 26.17 -2.73 -9.55
C LEU A 565 27.11 -2.88 -10.74
N GLN A 566 26.59 -3.08 -11.96
CA GLN A 566 27.38 -3.16 -13.19
C GLN A 566 28.02 -1.82 -13.56
N HIS A 567 27.45 -0.73 -13.05
CA HIS A 567 27.89 0.65 -13.32
C HIS A 567 28.43 1.35 -12.07
N ALA A 568 28.79 0.60 -11.02
CA ALA A 568 29.36 1.15 -9.79
C ALA A 568 30.58 2.05 -10.04
N ALA A 569 31.31 1.80 -11.15
CA ALA A 569 32.42 2.63 -11.61
C ALA A 569 32.04 4.08 -11.94
N ARG A 570 30.78 4.37 -12.23
CA ARG A 570 30.28 5.72 -12.54
C ARG A 570 29.86 6.49 -11.29
N ILE A 571 29.63 5.82 -10.17
CA ILE A 571 29.26 6.47 -8.91
C ILE A 571 30.48 7.15 -8.33
N THR A 572 30.41 8.47 -8.17
CA THR A 572 31.46 9.30 -7.57
C THR A 572 31.00 10.01 -6.29
N ALA A 573 29.69 10.21 -6.14
CA ALA A 573 29.10 10.82 -4.95
C ALA A 573 29.01 9.81 -3.79
N PRO A 574 29.13 10.27 -2.52
CA PRO A 574 28.98 9.42 -1.35
C PRO A 574 27.62 8.70 -1.27
N VAL A 575 27.61 7.46 -0.76
CA VAL A 575 26.42 6.63 -0.61
C VAL A 575 26.33 6.06 0.81
N ILE A 576 25.14 6.10 1.42
CA ILE A 576 24.84 5.36 2.65
C ILE A 576 23.76 4.30 2.37
N LEU A 577 24.02 3.07 2.83
CA LEU A 577 23.20 1.89 2.59
C LEU A 577 22.71 1.32 3.92
N PHE A 578 21.44 0.94 3.98
CA PHE A 578 20.80 0.29 5.12
C PHE A 578 20.10 -0.99 4.67
N HIS A 579 20.32 -2.12 5.34
CA HIS A 579 19.70 -3.39 4.96
C HIS A 579 19.36 -4.27 6.15
N GLY A 580 18.24 -5.00 6.08
CA GLY A 580 17.88 -6.03 7.03
C GLY A 580 18.57 -7.37 6.68
N SER A 581 19.08 -8.09 7.68
CA SER A 581 19.77 -9.36 7.44
C SER A 581 18.83 -10.49 7.00
N GLU A 582 17.52 -10.36 7.27
CA GLU A 582 16.49 -11.36 6.97
C GLU A 582 15.52 -10.88 5.88
N ASP A 583 16.02 -10.08 4.93
CA ASP A 583 15.22 -9.55 3.82
C ASP A 583 14.93 -10.66 2.79
N PRO A 584 13.64 -11.11 2.65
CA PRO A 584 13.26 -12.17 1.73
C PRO A 584 12.96 -11.65 0.31
N VAL A 585 12.92 -10.33 0.12
CA VAL A 585 12.55 -9.68 -1.16
C VAL A 585 13.80 -9.26 -1.91
N VAL A 586 14.69 -8.53 -1.23
CA VAL A 586 16.00 -8.13 -1.78
C VAL A 586 17.08 -8.65 -0.83
N PRO A 587 17.88 -9.64 -1.21
CA PRO A 587 18.94 -10.16 -0.34
C PRO A 587 19.97 -9.11 0.07
N ALA A 588 20.37 -9.08 1.35
CA ALA A 588 21.36 -8.13 1.90
C ALA A 588 22.68 -8.13 1.13
N ALA A 589 23.06 -9.29 0.57
CA ALA A 589 24.25 -9.45 -0.27
C ALA A 589 24.30 -8.47 -1.46
N GLN A 590 23.17 -7.96 -1.93
CA GLN A 590 23.14 -6.94 -2.97
C GLN A 590 23.78 -5.64 -2.48
N SER A 591 23.42 -5.16 -1.28
CA SER A 591 24.05 -3.97 -0.67
C SER A 591 25.52 -4.21 -0.31
N GLU A 592 25.86 -5.38 0.17
CA GLU A 592 27.24 -5.74 0.52
C GLU A 592 28.17 -5.70 -0.70
N ARG A 593 27.75 -6.31 -1.82
CA ARG A 593 28.51 -6.29 -3.10
C ARG A 593 28.69 -4.87 -3.62
N LEU A 594 27.67 -4.02 -3.57
CA LEU A 594 27.80 -2.63 -4.00
C LEU A 594 28.73 -1.84 -3.07
N ALA A 595 28.60 -1.99 -1.75
CA ALA A 595 29.47 -1.33 -0.79
C ALA A 595 30.93 -1.71 -1.00
N GLN A 596 31.21 -2.99 -1.24
CA GLN A 596 32.56 -3.47 -1.57
C GLN A 596 33.09 -2.80 -2.85
N ALA A 597 32.31 -2.85 -3.94
CA ALA A 597 32.71 -2.28 -5.24
C ALA A 597 33.00 -0.76 -5.17
N LEU A 598 32.23 -0.01 -4.38
CA LEU A 598 32.46 1.42 -4.13
C LEU A 598 33.70 1.65 -3.26
N GLY A 599 33.88 0.87 -2.18
CA GLY A 599 35.02 0.96 -1.28
C GLY A 599 36.35 0.67 -1.96
N GLU A 600 36.44 -0.35 -2.82
CA GLU A 600 37.61 -0.67 -3.63
C GLU A 600 38.06 0.48 -4.55
N ARG A 601 37.13 1.36 -4.90
CA ARG A 601 37.37 2.55 -5.73
C ARG A 601 37.62 3.83 -4.93
N GLY A 602 37.57 3.74 -3.58
CA GLY A 602 37.73 4.90 -2.70
C GLY A 602 36.54 5.85 -2.70
N VAL A 603 35.37 5.44 -3.19
CA VAL A 603 34.12 6.22 -3.06
C VAL A 603 33.65 6.10 -1.61
N PRO A 604 33.36 7.21 -0.91
CA PRO A 604 32.85 7.13 0.45
C PRO A 604 31.51 6.37 0.50
N VAL A 605 31.51 5.23 1.19
CA VAL A 605 30.33 4.39 1.36
C VAL A 605 30.19 3.98 2.83
N GLU A 606 28.96 4.04 3.34
CA GLU A 606 28.59 3.51 4.66
C GLU A 606 27.56 2.41 4.47
N LEU A 607 27.75 1.25 5.11
CA LEU A 607 26.79 0.14 5.10
C LEU A 607 26.38 -0.19 6.53
N HIS A 608 25.07 -0.20 6.79
CA HIS A 608 24.47 -0.60 8.06
C HIS A 608 23.57 -1.82 7.84
N LEU A 609 23.95 -2.95 8.46
CA LEU A 609 23.14 -4.17 8.47
C LEU A 609 22.40 -4.28 9.80
N PHE A 610 21.10 -4.62 9.74
CA PHE A 610 20.25 -4.74 10.92
C PHE A 610 19.80 -6.20 11.11
N PRO A 611 20.33 -6.89 12.12
CA PRO A 611 19.94 -8.28 12.43
C PRO A 611 18.43 -8.37 12.76
N GLY A 612 17.76 -9.37 12.18
CA GLY A 612 16.34 -9.66 12.43
C GLY A 612 15.35 -8.76 11.68
N GLU A 613 15.81 -7.74 10.96
CA GLU A 613 14.96 -6.94 10.08
C GLU A 613 14.84 -7.56 8.68
N GLY A 614 13.64 -7.43 8.10
CA GLY A 614 13.33 -7.86 6.74
C GLY A 614 13.23 -6.70 5.75
N HIS A 615 12.41 -6.90 4.70
CA HIS A 615 12.12 -5.85 3.72
C HIS A 615 11.17 -4.81 4.30
N GLY A 616 11.69 -3.65 4.68
CA GLY A 616 10.98 -2.63 5.46
C GLY A 616 11.25 -2.77 6.97
N PHE A 617 11.87 -1.75 7.57
CA PHE A 617 12.22 -1.76 8.98
C PHE A 617 11.00 -1.55 9.87
N ARG A 618 10.80 -2.44 10.84
CA ARG A 618 9.65 -2.45 11.76
C ARG A 618 10.01 -2.00 13.16
N ASP A 619 11.25 -2.23 13.60
CA ASP A 619 11.74 -1.79 14.89
C ASP A 619 11.96 -0.28 14.89
N GLY A 620 11.33 0.42 15.84
CA GLY A 620 11.44 1.87 15.97
C GLY A 620 12.85 2.36 16.25
N ALA A 621 13.68 1.56 16.92
CA ALA A 621 15.09 1.90 17.15
C ALA A 621 15.90 1.85 15.85
N VAL A 622 15.61 0.89 14.97
CA VAL A 622 16.23 0.79 13.65
C VAL A 622 15.80 1.97 12.77
N GLN A 623 14.51 2.29 12.74
CA GLN A 623 14.00 3.46 12.00
C GLN A 623 14.67 4.76 12.45
N ARG A 624 14.82 4.95 13.77
CA ARG A 624 15.54 6.10 14.36
C ARG A 624 16.98 6.14 13.87
N ARG A 625 17.70 5.01 13.96
CA ARG A 625 19.10 4.91 13.55
C ARG A 625 19.28 5.24 12.07
N VAL A 626 18.39 4.79 11.21
CA VAL A 626 18.40 5.08 9.76
C VAL A 626 18.29 6.58 9.51
N LEU A 627 17.30 7.25 10.11
CA LEU A 627 17.07 8.68 9.88
C LEU A 627 18.21 9.54 10.46
N GLU A 628 18.70 9.20 11.65
CA GLU A 628 19.84 9.87 12.31
C GLU A 628 21.11 9.76 11.47
N ALA A 629 21.45 8.55 11.03
CA ALA A 629 22.64 8.32 10.22
C ALA A 629 22.54 9.04 8.85
N THR A 630 21.37 9.04 8.23
CA THR A 630 21.13 9.76 6.97
C THR A 630 21.31 11.28 7.14
N GLU A 631 20.77 11.87 8.22
CA GLU A 631 20.95 13.29 8.53
C GLU A 631 22.43 13.64 8.70
N LEU A 632 23.14 12.91 9.55
CA LEU A 632 24.57 13.13 9.78
C LEU A 632 25.40 12.97 8.51
N PHE A 633 25.06 12.00 7.67
CA PHE A 633 25.71 11.75 6.39
C PHE A 633 25.54 12.93 5.42
N PHE A 634 24.32 13.41 5.22
CA PHE A 634 24.06 14.56 4.34
C PHE A 634 24.64 15.87 4.88
N ARG A 635 24.56 16.08 6.20
CA ARG A 635 25.18 17.26 6.83
C ARG A 635 26.69 17.31 6.60
N ARG A 636 27.39 16.21 6.79
CA ARG A 636 28.83 16.11 6.51
C ARG A 636 29.14 16.40 5.04
N ARG A 637 28.34 15.86 4.13
CA ARG A 637 28.56 16.02 2.69
C ARG A 637 28.39 17.46 2.21
N PHE A 638 27.40 18.17 2.74
CA PHE A 638 27.02 19.52 2.26
C PHE A 638 27.47 20.66 3.17
N GLY A 639 28.13 20.40 4.27
CA GLY A 639 28.59 21.40 5.22
C GLY A 639 27.44 22.14 5.94
N LEU A 640 26.39 21.43 6.34
CA LEU A 640 25.15 21.96 6.95
C LEU A 640 25.16 21.84 8.46
#